data_5db18a771139c1734edc045b44ee66bd
#
_entry.id   5db18a771139c1734edc045b44ee66bd
#
_cell.length_a   1.000
_cell.length_b   1.000
_cell.length_c   1.000
_cell.angle_alpha   90.00
_cell.angle_beta   90.00
_cell.angle_gamma   90.00
#
_symmetry.space_group_name_H-M   'P 1'
#
loop_
_entity.id
_entity.type
_entity.pdbx_description
1 polymer ?
#
loop_
_entity_poly.entity_id
_entity_poly.type
_entity_poly.pdbx_seq_one_letter_code
_entity_poly.pdbx_strand_id
1 'polypeptide(L)'
;MSQKSVNAIKVLGVDAINKAKSGHPGVVMGAAPMAYSLFTKHLRVNPKKTDWINRDRFVLSAGHGSMLLYSLLHLSGFEDVSLEEVKNFRQWGSKTPGHPEFGHTKGIDATTGPLGQGISTAVGMALAERYLAAKYNKEGYDLFDHYTYVICGDGDIMEGVASEASSFAAVQKLNKLVVLYDSNDICLDGETKDAFSENVRARYEAYGWNTILVEDGASVEAVNAAIEQAKKSDKPTLIEVKTIIGAGSPNRQGTNGVHGAPLGEEETALFRKEIGWENEPFDIPADVYADFKANVADRGEGEYAKWEKLYADYKAAYPELAKELEEVLSREDIKRLSKESFSFKNVGEAQATRNSSQDAINSVAAVLPTFFGGSADLSHSNMTFIKGDNLQDDAHRTERNVQFGVREFAMATVLNGLMLHGGVRVFGGTFFVFSDYLKGALRLSALQNLPVTYVFTHDSIAVGEDGPTHEPIEHLASLRTIPNTYVFRPADATETQAAWYLSQKTNDRPTSIVLTRQNLPILENSSFEKVAKGAYVVYETSADFDTILIATGSEVALAIDVARELEKDGSKVRVVSMPSVELFEEQSKEYKEELLPLNIRRRVSLEMGNSALWYKYVGLDGLAIGIDKFGASAPANKVIEEYGFTVEAVVEKIKNEL
;
A
#
# COMPACT_ATOMS: atom_id res chain seq x y z
N MET A 1 -36.75 -16.37 -3.92
CA MET A 1 -35.74 -15.79 -4.84
C MET A 1 -34.36 -15.81 -4.18
N SER A 2 -34.17 -15.25 -3.00
CA SER A 2 -32.83 -15.16 -2.34
C SER A 2 -32.06 -16.49 -2.28
N GLN A 3 -32.70 -17.61 -1.89
CA GLN A 3 -32.02 -18.90 -1.84
C GLN A 3 -31.49 -19.36 -3.21
N LYS A 4 -32.26 -19.14 -4.28
CA LYS A 4 -31.84 -19.50 -5.66
C LYS A 4 -30.65 -18.65 -6.10
N SER A 5 -30.65 -17.35 -5.79
CA SER A 5 -29.54 -16.43 -6.09
C SER A 5 -28.30 -16.76 -5.27
N VAL A 6 -28.45 -17.12 -3.99
CA VAL A 6 -27.34 -17.63 -3.14
C VAL A 6 -26.76 -18.92 -3.75
N ASN A 7 -27.60 -19.85 -4.17
CA ASN A 7 -27.15 -21.09 -4.79
C ASN A 7 -26.42 -20.83 -6.10
N ALA A 8 -26.84 -19.82 -6.91
CA ALA A 8 -26.15 -19.41 -8.12
C ALA A 8 -24.72 -18.91 -7.87
N ILE A 9 -24.51 -18.12 -6.81
CA ILE A 9 -23.15 -17.70 -6.39
C ILE A 9 -22.28 -18.92 -6.10
N LYS A 10 -22.80 -19.86 -5.28
CA LYS A 10 -22.07 -21.09 -4.91
C LYS A 10 -21.71 -21.92 -6.14
N VAL A 11 -22.68 -22.14 -7.04
CA VAL A 11 -22.50 -22.98 -8.24
C VAL A 11 -21.49 -22.37 -9.20
N LEU A 12 -21.58 -21.07 -9.50
CA LEU A 12 -20.61 -20.38 -10.35
C LEU A 12 -19.18 -20.53 -9.82
N GLY A 13 -19.00 -20.36 -8.52
CA GLY A 13 -17.70 -20.51 -7.90
C GLY A 13 -17.17 -21.95 -7.98
N VAL A 14 -18.01 -22.94 -7.65
CA VAL A 14 -17.62 -24.35 -7.74
C VAL A 14 -17.29 -24.77 -9.18
N ASP A 15 -18.11 -24.36 -10.16
CA ASP A 15 -17.91 -24.68 -11.57
C ASP A 15 -16.60 -24.10 -12.10
N ALA A 16 -16.31 -22.83 -11.79
CA ALA A 16 -15.07 -22.16 -12.21
C ALA A 16 -13.83 -22.81 -11.58
N ILE A 17 -13.88 -23.12 -10.29
CA ILE A 17 -12.80 -23.76 -9.55
C ILE A 17 -12.53 -25.17 -10.06
N ASN A 18 -13.58 -25.96 -10.31
CA ASN A 18 -13.45 -27.31 -10.88
C ASN A 18 -12.85 -27.26 -12.30
N LYS A 19 -13.33 -26.33 -13.14
CA LYS A 19 -12.78 -26.15 -14.51
C LYS A 19 -11.31 -25.77 -14.47
N ALA A 20 -10.93 -24.85 -13.59
CA ALA A 20 -9.54 -24.44 -13.40
C ALA A 20 -8.68 -25.49 -12.72
N LYS A 21 -9.28 -26.53 -12.10
CA LYS A 21 -8.62 -27.52 -11.23
C LYS A 21 -7.78 -26.89 -10.13
N SER A 22 -8.15 -25.69 -9.71
CA SER A 22 -7.43 -24.88 -8.72
C SER A 22 -8.35 -23.80 -8.15
N GLY A 23 -8.33 -23.61 -6.83
CA GLY A 23 -9.09 -22.56 -6.14
C GLY A 23 -9.64 -23.01 -4.79
N HIS A 24 -10.40 -22.14 -4.14
CA HIS A 24 -10.86 -22.27 -2.77
C HIS A 24 -12.40 -22.23 -2.73
N PRO A 25 -13.10 -23.37 -2.87
CA PRO A 25 -14.56 -23.37 -2.91
C PRO A 25 -15.22 -23.16 -1.54
N GLY A 26 -14.55 -23.49 -0.45
CA GLY A 26 -15.13 -23.56 0.88
C GLY A 26 -15.75 -22.25 1.36
N VAL A 27 -15.02 -21.16 1.29
CA VAL A 27 -15.50 -19.82 1.65
C VAL A 27 -16.58 -19.33 0.69
N VAL A 28 -16.49 -19.64 -0.61
CA VAL A 28 -17.52 -19.30 -1.59
C VAL A 28 -18.86 -19.89 -1.21
N MET A 29 -18.86 -21.16 -0.79
CA MET A 29 -20.06 -21.88 -0.40
C MET A 29 -20.60 -21.44 0.96
N GLY A 30 -19.72 -21.21 1.95
CA GLY A 30 -20.07 -20.80 3.30
C GLY A 30 -20.54 -19.35 3.39
N ALA A 31 -19.82 -18.42 2.78
CA ALA A 31 -20.07 -17.00 2.88
C ALA A 31 -21.09 -16.45 1.85
N ALA A 32 -21.56 -17.26 0.89
CA ALA A 32 -22.51 -16.81 -0.13
C ALA A 32 -23.76 -16.11 0.41
N PRO A 33 -24.44 -16.59 1.49
CA PRO A 33 -25.62 -15.91 2.03
C PRO A 33 -25.31 -14.51 2.57
N MET A 34 -24.18 -14.33 3.31
CA MET A 34 -23.80 -13.01 3.82
C MET A 34 -23.40 -12.06 2.71
N ALA A 35 -22.67 -12.53 1.70
CA ALA A 35 -22.26 -11.74 0.57
C ALA A 35 -23.45 -11.32 -0.31
N TYR A 36 -24.42 -12.22 -0.53
CA TYR A 36 -25.67 -11.91 -1.21
C TYR A 36 -26.46 -10.84 -0.44
N SER A 37 -26.61 -10.99 0.90
CA SER A 37 -27.30 -10.00 1.73
C SER A 37 -26.64 -8.62 1.61
N LEU A 38 -25.29 -8.56 1.71
CA LEU A 38 -24.55 -7.32 1.58
C LEU A 38 -24.77 -6.67 0.21
N PHE A 39 -24.56 -7.39 -0.88
CA PHE A 39 -24.62 -6.84 -2.23
C PHE A 39 -26.03 -6.39 -2.63
N THR A 40 -27.04 -7.19 -2.33
CA THR A 40 -28.42 -6.92 -2.78
C THR A 40 -29.20 -5.97 -1.89
N LYS A 41 -28.81 -5.81 -0.61
CA LYS A 41 -29.57 -4.99 0.35
C LYS A 41 -28.86 -3.70 0.75
N HIS A 42 -27.52 -3.69 0.80
CA HIS A 42 -26.78 -2.62 1.44
C HIS A 42 -25.77 -1.91 0.52
N LEU A 43 -24.93 -2.66 -0.19
CA LEU A 43 -23.80 -2.13 -0.95
C LEU A 43 -24.26 -1.19 -2.08
N ARG A 44 -23.91 0.09 -1.99
CA ARG A 44 -24.20 1.11 -3.01
C ARG A 44 -23.07 1.17 -4.03
N VAL A 45 -23.22 0.45 -5.13
CA VAL A 45 -22.28 0.44 -6.26
C VAL A 45 -23.04 0.54 -7.57
N ASN A 46 -22.40 1.12 -8.59
CA ASN A 46 -22.93 1.15 -9.94
C ASN A 46 -21.96 0.41 -10.87
N PRO A 47 -22.33 -0.75 -11.44
CA PRO A 47 -21.45 -1.53 -12.33
C PRO A 47 -20.95 -0.75 -13.55
N LYS A 48 -21.69 0.29 -14.00
CA LYS A 48 -21.33 1.15 -15.12
C LYS A 48 -20.48 2.36 -14.72
N LYS A 49 -20.38 2.67 -13.41
CA LYS A 49 -19.69 3.82 -12.83
C LYS A 49 -18.82 3.38 -11.65
N THR A 50 -17.86 2.52 -11.94
CA THR A 50 -16.97 1.92 -10.95
C THR A 50 -16.02 2.94 -10.30
N ASP A 51 -15.87 4.11 -10.91
CA ASP A 51 -15.10 5.26 -10.43
C ASP A 51 -15.93 6.29 -9.63
N TRP A 52 -17.22 6.05 -9.42
CA TRP A 52 -18.06 6.93 -8.60
C TRP A 52 -17.49 7.06 -7.19
N ILE A 53 -17.06 8.27 -6.83
CA ILE A 53 -16.31 8.50 -5.59
C ILE A 53 -17.12 8.22 -4.32
N ASN A 54 -18.43 8.46 -4.32
CA ASN A 54 -19.32 8.20 -3.18
C ASN A 54 -19.97 6.81 -3.20
N ARG A 55 -19.49 5.87 -4.02
CA ARG A 55 -19.90 4.47 -3.91
C ARG A 55 -19.35 3.84 -2.65
N ASP A 56 -20.04 2.88 -2.10
CA ASP A 56 -19.48 2.06 -1.03
C ASP A 56 -18.23 1.31 -1.51
N ARG A 57 -17.36 0.95 -0.58
CA ARG A 57 -16.18 0.11 -0.83
C ARG A 57 -16.42 -1.29 -0.30
N PHE A 58 -15.99 -2.27 -1.06
CA PHE A 58 -16.03 -3.67 -0.65
C PHE A 58 -14.66 -4.33 -0.76
N VAL A 59 -14.16 -4.86 0.35
CA VAL A 59 -12.89 -5.58 0.40
C VAL A 59 -13.14 -7.04 0.81
N LEU A 60 -12.85 -7.95 -0.10
CA LEU A 60 -12.75 -9.37 0.25
C LEU A 60 -11.34 -9.62 0.81
N SER A 61 -11.19 -9.51 2.14
CA SER A 61 -9.90 -9.70 2.83
C SER A 61 -9.43 -11.15 2.73
N ALA A 62 -10.35 -12.11 2.85
CA ALA A 62 -10.12 -13.51 2.53
C ALA A 62 -9.99 -13.71 1.01
N GLY A 63 -8.96 -13.11 0.41
CA GLY A 63 -8.78 -13.01 -1.05
C GLY A 63 -8.68 -14.34 -1.78
N HIS A 64 -8.33 -15.43 -1.08
CA HIS A 64 -8.37 -16.78 -1.62
C HIS A 64 -9.78 -17.20 -2.06
N GLY A 65 -10.83 -16.64 -1.45
CA GLY A 65 -12.23 -16.81 -1.86
C GLY A 65 -12.64 -15.97 -3.07
N SER A 66 -11.72 -15.61 -3.95
CA SER A 66 -11.91 -14.69 -5.08
C SER A 66 -13.13 -14.99 -5.94
N MET A 67 -13.47 -16.27 -6.14
CA MET A 67 -14.66 -16.67 -6.90
C MET A 67 -15.97 -16.24 -6.24
N LEU A 68 -16.01 -16.00 -4.92
CA LEU A 68 -17.16 -15.37 -4.28
C LEU A 68 -17.39 -13.97 -4.88
N LEU A 69 -16.33 -13.15 -4.92
CA LEU A 69 -16.40 -11.81 -5.46
C LEU A 69 -16.66 -11.80 -6.96
N TYR A 70 -15.97 -12.63 -7.74
CA TYR A 70 -16.20 -12.69 -9.19
C TYR A 70 -17.61 -13.15 -9.56
N SER A 71 -18.19 -14.10 -8.83
CA SER A 71 -19.59 -14.50 -9.03
C SER A 71 -20.54 -13.36 -8.75
N LEU A 72 -20.32 -12.58 -7.68
CA LEU A 72 -21.13 -11.39 -7.35
C LEU A 72 -20.99 -10.29 -8.41
N LEU A 73 -19.77 -9.99 -8.85
CA LEU A 73 -19.52 -8.97 -9.89
C LEU A 73 -20.18 -9.38 -11.23
N HIS A 74 -20.05 -10.66 -11.62
CA HIS A 74 -20.68 -11.19 -12.82
C HIS A 74 -22.20 -11.03 -12.75
N LEU A 75 -22.83 -11.55 -11.70
CA LEU A 75 -24.29 -11.51 -11.55
C LEU A 75 -24.81 -10.06 -11.44
N SER A 76 -24.03 -9.16 -10.87
CA SER A 76 -24.36 -7.73 -10.75
C SER A 76 -24.16 -6.93 -12.03
N GLY A 77 -23.58 -7.51 -13.09
CA GLY A 77 -23.41 -6.89 -14.40
C GLY A 77 -22.18 -6.01 -14.56
N PHE A 78 -21.09 -6.27 -13.81
CA PHE A 78 -19.79 -5.63 -14.05
C PHE A 78 -19.18 -6.15 -15.36
N GLU A 79 -18.85 -5.23 -16.28
CA GLU A 79 -18.44 -5.54 -17.65
C GLU A 79 -17.19 -6.43 -17.72
N ASP A 80 -16.20 -6.17 -16.87
CA ASP A 80 -14.92 -6.92 -16.84
C ASP A 80 -15.10 -8.38 -16.41
N VAL A 81 -16.21 -8.75 -15.75
CA VAL A 81 -16.42 -10.12 -15.25
C VAL A 81 -17.57 -10.79 -16.03
N SER A 82 -17.36 -10.98 -17.32
CA SER A 82 -18.28 -11.75 -18.17
C SER A 82 -18.32 -13.24 -17.80
N LEU A 83 -19.31 -13.99 -18.27
CA LEU A 83 -19.38 -15.43 -18.05
C LEU A 83 -18.14 -16.15 -18.63
N GLU A 84 -17.60 -15.67 -19.75
CA GLU A 84 -16.36 -16.23 -20.32
C GLU A 84 -15.15 -15.97 -19.42
N GLU A 85 -15.07 -14.80 -18.78
CA GLU A 85 -14.03 -14.54 -17.79
C GLU A 85 -14.18 -15.44 -16.55
N VAL A 86 -15.39 -15.66 -16.07
CA VAL A 86 -15.68 -16.65 -15.00
C VAL A 86 -15.22 -18.05 -15.40
N LYS A 87 -15.49 -18.48 -16.62
CA LYS A 87 -15.03 -19.77 -17.16
C LYS A 87 -13.52 -19.84 -17.32
N ASN A 88 -12.84 -18.70 -17.46
CA ASN A 88 -11.39 -18.58 -17.60
C ASN A 88 -10.69 -18.23 -16.28
N PHE A 89 -11.30 -18.54 -15.15
CA PHE A 89 -10.71 -18.35 -13.83
C PHE A 89 -9.29 -18.92 -13.76
N ARG A 90 -8.33 -18.11 -13.27
CA ARG A 90 -6.89 -18.44 -13.14
C ARG A 90 -6.18 -18.75 -14.46
N GLN A 91 -6.72 -18.34 -15.60
CA GLN A 91 -6.03 -18.49 -16.88
C GLN A 91 -5.21 -17.23 -17.20
N TRP A 92 -4.16 -17.37 -17.99
CA TRP A 92 -3.29 -16.25 -18.38
C TRP A 92 -4.09 -15.14 -19.07
N GLY A 93 -3.99 -13.92 -18.55
CA GLY A 93 -4.66 -12.74 -19.10
C GLY A 93 -6.15 -12.60 -18.78
N SER A 94 -6.74 -13.55 -18.06
CA SER A 94 -8.13 -13.47 -17.60
C SER A 94 -8.36 -12.33 -16.61
N LYS A 95 -9.56 -11.77 -16.65
CA LYS A 95 -10.05 -10.78 -15.67
C LYS A 95 -10.45 -11.40 -14.32
N THR A 96 -10.29 -12.70 -14.17
CA THR A 96 -10.56 -13.43 -12.93
C THR A 96 -9.30 -14.14 -12.41
N PRO A 97 -8.27 -13.40 -11.99
CA PRO A 97 -7.04 -13.98 -11.43
C PRO A 97 -7.32 -14.73 -10.12
N GLY A 98 -6.32 -15.47 -9.62
CA GLY A 98 -6.46 -16.34 -8.45
C GLY A 98 -6.85 -15.64 -7.16
N HIS A 99 -6.52 -14.37 -7.04
CA HIS A 99 -6.90 -13.47 -5.95
C HIS A 99 -7.34 -12.14 -6.56
N PRO A 100 -8.17 -11.34 -5.87
CA PRO A 100 -8.61 -10.04 -6.39
C PRO A 100 -7.42 -9.10 -6.64
N GLU A 101 -7.38 -8.45 -7.81
CA GLU A 101 -6.33 -7.51 -8.19
C GLU A 101 -6.91 -6.15 -8.60
N PHE A 102 -6.60 -5.13 -7.79
CA PHE A 102 -6.97 -3.74 -8.07
C PHE A 102 -6.29 -3.26 -9.36
N GLY A 103 -7.03 -2.55 -10.20
CA GLY A 103 -6.56 -2.03 -11.47
C GLY A 103 -6.52 -3.06 -12.61
N HIS A 104 -6.57 -4.36 -12.30
CA HIS A 104 -6.69 -5.42 -13.30
C HIS A 104 -8.15 -5.69 -13.67
N THR A 105 -9.03 -5.75 -12.68
CA THR A 105 -10.46 -6.05 -12.84
C THR A 105 -11.30 -4.91 -12.28
N LYS A 106 -12.17 -4.29 -13.08
CA LYS A 106 -13.09 -3.25 -12.61
C LYS A 106 -14.06 -3.81 -11.57
N GLY A 107 -14.27 -3.05 -10.50
CA GLY A 107 -15.10 -3.46 -9.36
C GLY A 107 -14.33 -4.10 -8.21
N ILE A 108 -13.00 -4.26 -8.35
CA ILE A 108 -12.10 -4.67 -7.26
C ILE A 108 -11.55 -3.42 -6.58
N ASP A 109 -11.78 -3.29 -5.27
CA ASP A 109 -11.37 -2.13 -4.48
C ASP A 109 -9.96 -2.26 -3.87
N ALA A 110 -9.47 -3.48 -3.69
CA ALA A 110 -8.12 -3.75 -3.17
C ALA A 110 -7.60 -5.09 -3.67
N THR A 111 -6.29 -5.17 -3.90
CA THR A 111 -5.60 -6.44 -4.09
C THR A 111 -5.45 -7.13 -2.74
N THR A 112 -5.99 -8.35 -2.65
CA THR A 112 -5.93 -9.19 -1.45
C THR A 112 -5.35 -10.56 -1.77
N GLY A 113 -5.09 -11.36 -0.74
CA GLY A 113 -4.41 -12.64 -0.82
C GLY A 113 -3.45 -12.81 0.35
N PRO A 114 -2.55 -11.83 0.65
CA PRO A 114 -1.88 -11.78 1.94
C PRO A 114 -2.90 -11.44 3.03
N LEU A 115 -3.17 -12.42 3.92
CA LEU A 115 -4.20 -12.32 4.95
C LEU A 115 -3.97 -11.13 5.90
N GLY A 116 -5.04 -10.59 6.46
CA GLY A 116 -5.04 -9.45 7.38
C GLY A 116 -4.85 -8.08 6.72
N GLN A 117 -4.22 -8.01 5.55
CA GLN A 117 -3.99 -6.73 4.87
C GLN A 117 -5.26 -6.13 4.27
N GLY A 118 -6.25 -6.95 3.90
CA GLY A 118 -7.54 -6.47 3.40
C GLY A 118 -8.32 -5.67 4.45
N ILE A 119 -8.46 -6.21 5.66
CA ILE A 119 -9.08 -5.50 6.80
C ILE A 119 -8.37 -4.17 7.04
N SER A 120 -7.03 -4.23 7.10
CA SER A 120 -6.21 -3.06 7.40
C SER A 120 -6.29 -1.98 6.30
N THR A 121 -6.35 -2.38 5.04
CA THR A 121 -6.57 -1.49 3.90
C THR A 121 -7.95 -0.83 3.97
N ALA A 122 -8.98 -1.57 4.35
CA ALA A 122 -10.34 -1.04 4.52
C ALA A 122 -10.41 0.04 5.62
N VAL A 123 -9.59 -0.05 6.66
CA VAL A 123 -9.45 1.03 7.67
C VAL A 123 -8.99 2.32 7.01
N GLY A 124 -8.04 2.26 6.09
CA GLY A 124 -7.58 3.43 5.32
C GLY A 124 -8.68 4.02 4.43
N MET A 125 -9.50 3.17 3.79
CA MET A 125 -10.63 3.64 2.98
C MET A 125 -11.68 4.37 3.83
N ALA A 126 -12.02 3.81 4.99
CA ALA A 126 -12.97 4.46 5.92
C ALA A 126 -12.41 5.77 6.50
N LEU A 127 -11.10 5.86 6.73
CA LEU A 127 -10.44 7.08 7.17
C LEU A 127 -10.49 8.17 6.07
N ALA A 128 -10.29 7.78 4.80
CA ALA A 128 -10.39 8.70 3.67
C ALA A 128 -11.81 9.28 3.53
N GLU A 129 -12.85 8.43 3.61
CA GLU A 129 -14.24 8.90 3.61
C GLU A 129 -14.48 9.93 4.69
N ARG A 130 -14.11 9.61 5.95
CA ARG A 130 -14.31 10.52 7.09
C ARG A 130 -13.61 11.86 6.90
N TYR A 131 -12.36 11.84 6.41
CA TYR A 131 -11.58 13.05 6.14
C TYR A 131 -12.23 13.91 5.05
N LEU A 132 -12.58 13.30 3.91
CA LEU A 132 -13.18 14.00 2.78
C LEU A 132 -14.59 14.51 3.12
N ALA A 133 -15.38 13.74 3.86
CA ALA A 133 -16.68 14.18 4.36
C ALA A 133 -16.54 15.42 5.26
N ALA A 134 -15.60 15.40 6.21
CA ALA A 134 -15.36 16.55 7.08
C ALA A 134 -14.90 17.81 6.33
N LYS A 135 -14.14 17.64 5.25
CA LYS A 135 -13.61 18.74 4.45
C LYS A 135 -14.63 19.30 3.45
N TYR A 136 -15.35 18.44 2.75
CA TYR A 136 -16.16 18.86 1.59
C TYR A 136 -17.66 18.83 1.82
N ASN A 137 -18.21 18.04 2.75
CA ASN A 137 -19.64 18.06 3.03
C ASN A 137 -20.07 19.43 3.61
N LYS A 138 -21.26 19.87 3.24
CA LYS A 138 -21.91 21.08 3.74
C LYS A 138 -23.34 20.74 4.14
N GLU A 139 -23.97 21.58 4.93
CA GLU A 139 -25.38 21.40 5.31
C GLU A 139 -26.27 21.24 4.07
N GLY A 140 -26.96 20.12 3.98
CA GLY A 140 -27.78 19.71 2.83
C GLY A 140 -27.01 19.14 1.63
N TYR A 141 -25.69 18.95 1.75
CA TYR A 141 -24.82 18.42 0.70
C TYR A 141 -23.84 17.39 1.24
N ASP A 142 -24.33 16.16 1.45
CA ASP A 142 -23.52 15.03 1.90
C ASP A 142 -22.88 14.34 0.69
N LEU A 143 -21.77 14.92 0.18
CA LEU A 143 -21.05 14.39 -0.98
C LEU A 143 -20.35 13.06 -0.68
N PHE A 144 -19.94 12.86 0.57
CA PHE A 144 -19.27 11.66 1.08
C PHE A 144 -20.07 11.14 2.26
N ASP A 145 -20.71 9.98 2.09
CA ASP A 145 -21.49 9.34 3.15
C ASP A 145 -21.46 7.79 3.05
N HIS A 146 -20.55 7.26 2.23
CA HIS A 146 -20.46 5.85 1.92
C HIS A 146 -19.81 5.02 3.03
N TYR A 147 -20.12 3.74 3.02
CA TYR A 147 -19.56 2.73 3.92
C TYR A 147 -18.40 1.99 3.28
N THR A 148 -17.56 1.42 4.13
CA THR A 148 -16.55 0.42 3.74
C THR A 148 -16.92 -0.90 4.39
N TYR A 149 -17.16 -1.92 3.57
CA TYR A 149 -17.50 -3.27 3.99
C TYR A 149 -16.36 -4.23 3.73
N VAL A 150 -16.17 -5.16 4.64
CA VAL A 150 -15.15 -6.22 4.55
C VAL A 150 -15.79 -7.57 4.79
N ILE A 151 -15.39 -8.58 4.03
CA ILE A 151 -15.56 -9.98 4.41
C ILE A 151 -14.18 -10.56 4.68
N CYS A 152 -13.97 -11.12 5.87
CA CYS A 152 -12.73 -11.73 6.32
C CYS A 152 -12.97 -13.11 6.93
N GLY A 153 -11.93 -13.92 7.07
CA GLY A 153 -11.97 -15.21 7.69
C GLY A 153 -11.09 -15.30 8.94
N ASP A 154 -11.03 -16.48 9.55
CA ASP A 154 -10.25 -16.76 10.76
C ASP A 154 -8.77 -16.38 10.58
N GLY A 155 -8.17 -16.74 9.44
CA GLY A 155 -6.77 -16.42 9.15
C GLY A 155 -6.48 -14.92 9.07
N ASP A 156 -7.40 -14.11 8.54
CA ASP A 156 -7.27 -12.64 8.57
C ASP A 156 -7.23 -12.11 10.00
N ILE A 157 -8.09 -12.67 10.87
CA ILE A 157 -8.21 -12.26 12.27
C ILE A 157 -6.99 -12.68 13.11
N MET A 158 -6.30 -13.75 12.72
CA MET A 158 -5.06 -14.20 13.37
C MET A 158 -3.86 -13.28 13.06
N GLU A 159 -3.86 -12.61 11.90
CA GLU A 159 -2.76 -11.77 11.49
C GLU A 159 -2.56 -10.55 12.42
N GLY A 160 -1.32 -10.28 12.81
CA GLY A 160 -0.98 -9.15 13.68
C GLY A 160 -1.40 -7.80 13.11
N VAL A 161 -1.27 -7.62 11.79
CA VAL A 161 -1.65 -6.37 11.11
C VAL A 161 -3.15 -6.07 11.21
N ALA A 162 -4.01 -7.09 11.24
CA ALA A 162 -5.45 -6.91 11.48
C ALA A 162 -5.71 -6.34 12.89
N SER A 163 -4.98 -6.83 13.91
CA SER A 163 -5.07 -6.34 15.28
C SER A 163 -4.58 -4.89 15.40
N GLU A 164 -3.44 -4.57 14.79
CA GLU A 164 -2.89 -3.20 14.75
C GLU A 164 -3.90 -2.22 14.14
N ALA A 165 -4.43 -2.54 12.95
CA ALA A 165 -5.34 -1.68 12.22
C ALA A 165 -6.70 -1.55 12.91
N SER A 166 -7.23 -2.64 13.50
CA SER A 166 -8.51 -2.61 14.21
C SER A 166 -8.44 -1.77 15.49
N SER A 167 -7.33 -1.84 16.23
CA SER A 167 -7.09 -0.95 17.36
C SER A 167 -7.01 0.52 16.92
N PHE A 168 -6.34 0.83 15.82
CA PHE A 168 -6.28 2.18 15.26
C PHE A 168 -7.66 2.67 14.79
N ALA A 169 -8.45 1.83 14.12
CA ALA A 169 -9.80 2.17 13.64
C ALA A 169 -10.74 2.57 14.79
N ALA A 170 -10.61 1.92 15.95
CA ALA A 170 -11.37 2.25 17.14
C ALA A 170 -11.01 3.63 17.71
N VAL A 171 -9.71 3.94 17.81
CA VAL A 171 -9.22 5.27 18.23
C VAL A 171 -9.76 6.37 17.31
N GLN A 172 -9.80 6.08 16.02
CA GLN A 172 -10.32 6.99 15.00
C GLN A 172 -11.86 7.00 14.90
N LYS A 173 -12.57 6.13 15.64
CA LYS A 173 -14.04 5.99 15.60
C LYS A 173 -14.62 5.90 14.19
N LEU A 174 -14.08 4.99 13.36
CA LEU A 174 -14.48 4.84 11.97
C LEU A 174 -15.81 4.11 11.85
N ASN A 175 -16.90 4.75 12.21
CA ASN A 175 -18.23 4.17 12.34
C ASN A 175 -18.86 3.66 11.02
N LYS A 176 -18.32 4.07 9.88
CA LYS A 176 -18.73 3.55 8.55
C LYS A 176 -17.91 2.37 8.06
N LEU A 177 -17.08 1.79 8.94
CA LEU A 177 -16.38 0.53 8.70
C LEU A 177 -17.17 -0.63 9.30
N VAL A 178 -17.61 -1.56 8.45
CA VAL A 178 -18.36 -2.77 8.86
C VAL A 178 -17.61 -3.99 8.35
N VAL A 179 -17.16 -4.83 9.29
CA VAL A 179 -16.44 -6.07 9.01
C VAL A 179 -17.35 -7.27 9.30
N LEU A 180 -17.62 -8.08 8.28
CA LEU A 180 -18.32 -9.35 8.39
C LEU A 180 -17.25 -10.44 8.51
N TYR A 181 -17.20 -11.09 9.66
CA TYR A 181 -16.27 -12.15 9.96
C TYR A 181 -16.90 -13.51 9.71
N ASP A 182 -16.42 -14.23 8.71
CA ASP A 182 -16.76 -15.61 8.37
C ASP A 182 -16.14 -16.55 9.42
N SER A 183 -16.85 -16.78 10.50
CA SER A 183 -16.43 -17.62 11.64
C SER A 183 -16.90 -19.05 11.39
N ASN A 184 -16.04 -19.83 10.72
CA ASN A 184 -16.38 -21.20 10.30
C ASN A 184 -15.54 -22.29 10.99
N ASP A 185 -14.65 -21.90 11.90
CA ASP A 185 -13.82 -22.77 12.74
C ASP A 185 -12.80 -23.64 11.98
N ILE A 186 -12.53 -23.36 10.67
CA ILE A 186 -11.63 -24.15 9.83
C ILE A 186 -10.60 -23.28 9.13
N CYS A 187 -9.34 -23.66 9.25
CA CYS A 187 -8.21 -23.16 8.46
C CYS A 187 -7.70 -24.21 7.47
N LEU A 188 -6.64 -23.88 6.74
CA LEU A 188 -6.06 -24.76 5.73
C LEU A 188 -5.55 -26.09 6.31
N ASP A 189 -4.90 -26.03 7.47
CA ASP A 189 -4.30 -27.22 8.11
C ASP A 189 -5.30 -28.01 8.97
N GLY A 190 -6.46 -27.44 9.34
CA GLY A 190 -7.45 -28.13 10.17
C GLY A 190 -8.36 -27.19 10.94
N GLU A 191 -8.78 -27.62 12.13
CA GLU A 191 -9.66 -26.84 12.99
C GLU A 191 -8.90 -25.66 13.63
N THR A 192 -9.54 -24.48 13.66
CA THR A 192 -8.94 -23.26 14.24
C THR A 192 -8.51 -23.45 15.69
N LYS A 193 -9.25 -24.26 16.47
CA LYS A 193 -8.95 -24.50 17.90
C LYS A 193 -7.55 -25.01 18.19
N ASP A 194 -6.88 -25.60 17.21
CA ASP A 194 -5.52 -26.13 17.34
C ASP A 194 -4.47 -25.01 17.41
N ALA A 195 -4.79 -23.81 16.89
CA ALA A 195 -3.88 -22.65 16.86
C ALA A 195 -4.55 -21.34 17.30
N PHE A 196 -5.88 -21.31 17.46
CA PHE A 196 -6.65 -20.10 17.69
C PHE A 196 -7.88 -20.37 18.55
N SER A 197 -7.84 -19.94 19.81
CA SER A 197 -8.89 -20.19 20.81
C SER A 197 -9.47 -18.91 21.42
N GLU A 198 -9.29 -17.78 20.75
CA GLU A 198 -9.70 -16.47 21.24
C GLU A 198 -11.21 -16.26 21.16
N ASN A 199 -11.75 -15.44 22.06
CA ASN A 199 -13.05 -14.82 21.87
C ASN A 199 -12.85 -13.53 21.04
N VAL A 200 -13.04 -13.64 19.73
CA VAL A 200 -12.79 -12.53 18.78
C VAL A 200 -13.66 -11.31 19.10
N ARG A 201 -14.96 -11.49 19.40
CA ARG A 201 -15.83 -10.35 19.75
C ARG A 201 -15.34 -9.63 20.99
N ALA A 202 -15.00 -10.36 22.05
CA ALA A 202 -14.47 -9.76 23.28
C ALA A 202 -13.16 -8.98 23.01
N ARG A 203 -12.28 -9.48 22.13
CA ARG A 203 -11.07 -8.76 21.70
C ARG A 203 -11.41 -7.45 20.98
N TYR A 204 -12.36 -7.47 20.04
CA TYR A 204 -12.78 -6.27 19.31
C TYR A 204 -13.52 -5.27 20.21
N GLU A 205 -14.32 -5.75 21.17
CA GLU A 205 -14.92 -4.90 22.23
C GLU A 205 -13.84 -4.19 23.06
N ALA A 206 -12.76 -4.91 23.40
CA ALA A 206 -11.62 -4.33 24.12
C ALA A 206 -10.86 -3.28 23.28
N TYR A 207 -10.86 -3.38 21.96
CA TYR A 207 -10.36 -2.31 21.08
C TYR A 207 -11.28 -1.08 21.07
N GLY A 208 -12.56 -1.23 21.41
CA GLY A 208 -13.57 -0.16 21.37
C GLY A 208 -14.55 -0.27 20.20
N TRP A 209 -14.62 -1.40 19.53
CA TRP A 209 -15.60 -1.68 18.48
C TRP A 209 -16.98 -2.02 19.03
N ASN A 210 -18.01 -1.83 18.22
CA ASN A 210 -19.29 -2.49 18.37
C ASN A 210 -19.18 -3.91 17.81
N THR A 211 -19.81 -4.90 18.46
CA THR A 211 -19.82 -6.29 17.99
C THR A 211 -21.25 -6.83 17.92
N ILE A 212 -21.52 -7.65 16.91
CA ILE A 212 -22.81 -8.30 16.68
C ILE A 212 -22.54 -9.78 16.37
N LEU A 213 -23.37 -10.68 16.88
CA LEU A 213 -23.32 -12.10 16.55
C LEU A 213 -24.51 -12.49 15.68
N VAL A 214 -24.24 -13.17 14.57
CA VAL A 214 -25.22 -13.88 13.75
C VAL A 214 -24.97 -15.37 13.89
N GLU A 215 -25.81 -16.05 14.64
CA GLU A 215 -25.68 -17.49 14.92
C GLU A 215 -25.99 -18.38 13.71
N ASP A 216 -26.87 -17.90 12.82
CA ASP A 216 -27.21 -18.58 11.57
C ASP A 216 -26.78 -17.76 10.36
N GLY A 217 -25.55 -18.00 9.90
CA GLY A 217 -24.98 -17.34 8.71
C GLY A 217 -25.61 -17.78 7.38
N ALA A 218 -26.44 -18.82 7.37
CA ALA A 218 -27.23 -19.21 6.20
C ALA A 218 -28.47 -18.30 6.03
N SER A 219 -28.91 -17.62 7.08
CA SER A 219 -30.05 -16.71 7.05
C SER A 219 -29.67 -15.33 6.49
N VAL A 220 -30.06 -15.07 5.25
CA VAL A 220 -29.93 -13.76 4.57
C VAL A 220 -30.58 -12.64 5.41
N GLU A 221 -31.71 -12.93 6.03
CA GLU A 221 -32.49 -12.00 6.87
C GLU A 221 -31.76 -11.65 8.17
N ALA A 222 -31.11 -12.62 8.81
CA ALA A 222 -30.34 -12.39 10.04
C ALA A 222 -29.11 -11.51 9.74
N VAL A 223 -28.40 -11.79 8.66
CA VAL A 223 -27.27 -10.96 8.21
C VAL A 223 -27.73 -9.55 7.84
N ASN A 224 -28.85 -9.41 7.10
CA ASN A 224 -29.43 -8.11 6.80
C ASN A 224 -29.72 -7.29 8.05
N ALA A 225 -30.37 -7.90 9.05
CA ALA A 225 -30.70 -7.23 10.32
C ALA A 225 -29.43 -6.78 11.07
N ALA A 226 -28.38 -7.60 11.06
CA ALA A 226 -27.11 -7.27 11.69
C ALA A 226 -26.41 -6.08 11.01
N ILE A 227 -26.41 -6.02 9.68
CA ILE A 227 -25.83 -4.87 8.94
C ILE A 227 -26.66 -3.59 9.21
N GLU A 228 -28.00 -3.67 9.24
CA GLU A 228 -28.85 -2.53 9.61
C GLU A 228 -28.59 -2.03 11.04
N GLN A 229 -28.29 -2.95 11.96
CA GLN A 229 -27.88 -2.60 13.32
C GLN A 229 -26.50 -1.93 13.33
N ALA A 230 -25.53 -2.47 12.59
CA ALA A 230 -24.19 -1.94 12.47
C ALA A 230 -24.18 -0.48 11.98
N LYS A 231 -25.02 -0.14 11.02
CA LYS A 231 -25.14 1.23 10.47
C LYS A 231 -25.62 2.27 11.49
N LYS A 232 -26.19 1.84 12.62
CA LYS A 232 -26.64 2.74 13.70
C LYS A 232 -25.57 2.99 14.76
N SER A 233 -24.44 2.30 14.66
CA SER A 233 -23.33 2.43 15.61
C SER A 233 -22.53 3.71 15.34
N ASP A 234 -22.04 4.33 16.41
CA ASP A 234 -21.07 5.43 16.38
C ASP A 234 -19.61 4.94 16.37
N LYS A 235 -19.42 3.62 16.28
CA LYS A 235 -18.14 2.91 16.31
C LYS A 235 -18.00 1.99 15.09
N PRO A 236 -16.77 1.62 14.67
CA PRO A 236 -16.61 0.54 13.72
C PRO A 236 -17.26 -0.75 14.26
N THR A 237 -17.82 -1.56 13.38
CA THR A 237 -18.58 -2.76 13.79
C THR A 237 -17.99 -4.03 13.20
N LEU A 238 -17.77 -5.02 14.08
CA LEU A 238 -17.51 -6.41 13.70
C LEU A 238 -18.81 -7.22 13.82
N ILE A 239 -19.24 -7.84 12.74
CA ILE A 239 -20.34 -8.81 12.72
C ILE A 239 -19.72 -10.20 12.62
N GLU A 240 -19.68 -10.96 13.70
CA GLU A 240 -19.31 -12.37 13.67
C GLU A 240 -20.47 -13.18 13.11
N VAL A 241 -20.25 -13.82 11.97
CA VAL A 241 -21.26 -14.63 11.27
C VAL A 241 -20.82 -16.09 11.34
N LYS A 242 -21.56 -16.90 12.08
CA LYS A 242 -21.30 -18.34 12.16
C LYS A 242 -21.72 -19.01 10.87
N THR A 243 -20.75 -19.61 10.17
CA THR A 243 -20.98 -20.29 8.90
C THR A 243 -20.43 -21.71 8.94
N ILE A 244 -20.68 -22.45 7.87
CA ILE A 244 -20.06 -23.76 7.65
C ILE A 244 -19.26 -23.69 6.35
N ILE A 245 -17.95 -23.88 6.44
CA ILE A 245 -17.11 -23.93 5.24
C ILE A 245 -17.59 -25.05 4.30
N GLY A 246 -17.75 -24.75 3.02
CA GLY A 246 -18.23 -25.75 2.04
C GLY A 246 -19.70 -26.13 2.21
N ALA A 247 -20.54 -25.26 2.79
CA ALA A 247 -21.96 -25.52 3.06
C ALA A 247 -22.72 -26.02 1.85
N GLY A 248 -23.35 -27.20 1.99
CA GLY A 248 -24.07 -27.92 0.94
C GLY A 248 -23.28 -29.05 0.27
N SER A 249 -22.00 -29.25 0.62
CA SER A 249 -21.21 -30.41 0.18
C SER A 249 -21.39 -31.57 1.18
N PRO A 250 -22.10 -32.66 0.81
CA PRO A 250 -22.49 -33.67 1.78
C PRO A 250 -21.31 -34.35 2.51
N ASN A 251 -20.19 -34.52 1.84
CA ASN A 251 -19.03 -35.24 2.40
C ASN A 251 -17.88 -34.34 2.83
N ARG A 252 -17.88 -33.03 2.46
CA ARG A 252 -16.72 -32.13 2.69
C ARG A 252 -17.03 -30.89 3.51
N GLN A 253 -18.30 -30.50 3.67
CA GLN A 253 -18.65 -29.33 4.51
C GLN A 253 -18.11 -29.49 5.92
N GLY A 254 -17.66 -28.38 6.52
CA GLY A 254 -17.11 -28.35 7.88
C GLY A 254 -15.73 -29.01 8.01
N THR A 255 -15.03 -29.26 6.91
CA THR A 255 -13.68 -29.85 6.91
C THR A 255 -12.67 -28.99 6.14
N ASN A 256 -11.40 -29.13 6.47
CA ASN A 256 -10.32 -28.47 5.73
C ASN A 256 -10.15 -29.01 4.29
N GLY A 257 -10.70 -30.19 3.99
CA GLY A 257 -10.66 -30.79 2.66
C GLY A 257 -11.41 -29.98 1.58
N VAL A 258 -12.25 -29.01 1.97
CA VAL A 258 -12.94 -28.09 1.04
C VAL A 258 -12.31 -26.70 1.02
N HIS A 259 -11.32 -26.43 1.89
CA HIS A 259 -10.73 -25.09 2.01
C HIS A 259 -10.05 -24.66 0.71
N GLY A 260 -9.05 -25.41 0.25
CA GLY A 260 -8.14 -25.02 -0.84
C GLY A 260 -8.07 -25.99 -2.02
N ALA A 261 -9.04 -26.91 -2.17
CA ALA A 261 -9.08 -27.89 -3.23
C ALA A 261 -10.44 -27.91 -3.94
N PRO A 262 -10.48 -28.11 -5.29
CA PRO A 262 -11.73 -28.31 -6.02
C PRO A 262 -12.54 -29.46 -5.45
N LEU A 263 -13.88 -29.36 -5.53
CA LEU A 263 -14.76 -30.47 -5.08
C LEU A 263 -14.57 -31.75 -5.90
N GLY A 264 -14.26 -31.62 -7.20
CA GLY A 264 -14.26 -32.70 -8.15
C GLY A 264 -15.66 -33.06 -8.63
N GLU A 265 -15.74 -33.92 -9.64
CA GLU A 265 -17.00 -34.20 -10.35
C GLU A 265 -18.04 -34.89 -9.44
N GLU A 266 -17.63 -35.93 -8.72
CA GLU A 266 -18.53 -36.71 -7.85
C GLU A 266 -19.16 -35.86 -6.73
N GLU A 267 -18.32 -35.14 -5.99
CA GLU A 267 -18.82 -34.30 -4.88
C GLU A 267 -19.63 -33.11 -5.39
N THR A 268 -19.29 -32.56 -6.58
CA THR A 268 -20.09 -31.50 -7.21
C THR A 268 -21.48 -31.99 -7.61
N ALA A 269 -21.60 -33.22 -8.10
CA ALA A 269 -22.90 -33.80 -8.41
C ALA A 269 -23.76 -33.97 -7.13
N LEU A 270 -23.15 -34.43 -6.04
CA LEU A 270 -23.80 -34.52 -4.73
C LEU A 270 -24.20 -33.14 -4.20
N PHE A 271 -23.32 -32.17 -4.28
CA PHE A 271 -23.58 -30.78 -3.90
C PHE A 271 -24.77 -30.18 -4.66
N ARG A 272 -24.81 -30.31 -6.00
CA ARG A 272 -25.92 -29.82 -6.82
C ARG A 272 -27.24 -30.45 -6.42
N LYS A 273 -27.24 -31.78 -6.18
CA LYS A 273 -28.43 -32.50 -5.71
C LYS A 273 -28.88 -32.00 -4.35
N GLU A 274 -27.96 -31.78 -3.41
CA GLU A 274 -28.26 -31.32 -2.04
C GLU A 274 -28.94 -29.95 -2.04
N ILE A 275 -28.43 -29.01 -2.87
CA ILE A 275 -28.98 -27.65 -2.96
C ILE A 275 -30.15 -27.51 -3.96
N GLY A 276 -30.56 -28.61 -4.61
CA GLY A 276 -31.64 -28.62 -5.59
C GLY A 276 -31.33 -27.84 -6.88
N TRP A 277 -30.09 -27.91 -7.38
CA TRP A 277 -29.67 -27.22 -8.60
C TRP A 277 -29.57 -28.18 -9.78
N GLU A 278 -30.48 -28.03 -10.76
CA GLU A 278 -30.62 -28.93 -11.90
C GLU A 278 -29.96 -28.41 -13.20
N ASN A 279 -29.58 -27.13 -13.26
CA ASN A 279 -28.99 -26.54 -14.44
C ASN A 279 -27.58 -27.07 -14.72
N GLU A 280 -27.19 -27.08 -15.99
CA GLU A 280 -25.83 -27.43 -16.43
C GLU A 280 -24.76 -26.47 -15.86
N PRO A 281 -23.48 -26.84 -15.83
CA PRO A 281 -22.40 -25.96 -15.43
C PRO A 281 -22.42 -24.63 -16.18
N PHE A 282 -22.30 -23.52 -15.43
CA PHE A 282 -22.36 -22.13 -15.93
C PHE A 282 -23.71 -21.73 -16.55
N ASP A 283 -24.74 -22.53 -16.47
CA ASP A 283 -26.10 -22.16 -16.89
C ASP A 283 -26.86 -21.57 -15.71
N ILE A 284 -26.98 -20.23 -15.70
CA ILE A 284 -27.63 -19.47 -14.63
C ILE A 284 -29.00 -18.99 -15.12
N PRO A 285 -30.08 -19.31 -14.37
CA PRO A 285 -31.44 -18.89 -14.74
C PRO A 285 -31.62 -17.40 -14.86
N ALA A 286 -32.42 -16.96 -15.84
CA ALA A 286 -32.66 -15.54 -16.11
C ALA A 286 -33.25 -14.76 -14.92
N ASP A 287 -34.02 -15.40 -14.05
CA ASP A 287 -34.60 -14.79 -12.87
C ASP A 287 -33.55 -14.44 -11.80
N VAL A 288 -32.40 -15.15 -11.76
CA VAL A 288 -31.24 -14.80 -10.92
C VAL A 288 -30.59 -13.52 -11.43
N TYR A 289 -30.34 -13.41 -12.72
CA TYR A 289 -29.83 -12.17 -13.31
C TYR A 289 -30.78 -10.99 -13.09
N ALA A 290 -32.09 -11.22 -13.19
CA ALA A 290 -33.10 -10.20 -12.91
C ALA A 290 -33.08 -9.73 -11.45
N ASP A 291 -32.85 -10.64 -10.50
CA ASP A 291 -32.71 -10.32 -9.07
C ASP A 291 -31.50 -9.39 -8.81
N PHE A 292 -30.32 -9.75 -9.30
CA PHE A 292 -29.13 -8.91 -9.16
C PHE A 292 -29.24 -7.59 -9.93
N LYS A 293 -29.82 -7.62 -11.13
CA LYS A 293 -30.06 -6.39 -11.90
C LYS A 293 -30.91 -5.41 -11.10
N ALA A 294 -32.04 -5.84 -10.57
CA ALA A 294 -32.95 -4.97 -9.81
C ALA A 294 -32.34 -4.46 -8.50
N ASN A 295 -31.67 -5.37 -7.75
CA ASN A 295 -31.22 -5.09 -6.40
C ASN A 295 -29.79 -4.53 -6.30
N VAL A 296 -28.97 -4.60 -7.36
CA VAL A 296 -27.63 -4.05 -7.40
C VAL A 296 -27.51 -2.99 -8.50
N ALA A 297 -27.67 -3.38 -9.78
CA ALA A 297 -27.39 -2.48 -10.90
C ALA A 297 -28.39 -1.31 -10.99
N ASP A 298 -29.70 -1.60 -11.03
CA ASP A 298 -30.74 -0.56 -11.17
C ASP A 298 -30.81 0.32 -9.92
N ARG A 299 -30.65 -0.26 -8.71
CA ARG A 299 -30.53 0.49 -7.46
C ARG A 299 -29.32 1.42 -7.49
N GLY A 300 -28.15 0.90 -7.88
CA GLY A 300 -26.92 1.67 -7.95
C GLY A 300 -26.97 2.79 -8.98
N GLU A 301 -27.60 2.58 -10.12
CA GLU A 301 -27.85 3.63 -11.13
C GLU A 301 -28.74 4.75 -10.55
N GLY A 302 -29.78 4.38 -9.80
CA GLY A 302 -30.66 5.35 -9.13
C GLY A 302 -29.93 6.17 -8.05
N GLU A 303 -29.10 5.53 -7.23
CA GLU A 303 -28.30 6.23 -6.21
C GLU A 303 -27.23 7.14 -6.84
N TYR A 304 -26.57 6.68 -7.91
CA TYR A 304 -25.63 7.52 -8.66
C TYR A 304 -26.30 8.75 -9.25
N ALA A 305 -27.46 8.61 -9.87
CA ALA A 305 -28.19 9.73 -10.45
C ALA A 305 -28.61 10.79 -9.39
N LYS A 306 -29.00 10.34 -8.19
CA LYS A 306 -29.27 11.25 -7.05
C LYS A 306 -28.02 12.00 -6.64
N TRP A 307 -26.88 11.29 -6.51
CA TRP A 307 -25.61 11.89 -6.13
C TRP A 307 -25.09 12.85 -7.21
N GLU A 308 -25.21 12.50 -8.48
CA GLU A 308 -24.80 13.36 -9.60
C GLU A 308 -25.57 14.69 -9.60
N LYS A 309 -26.88 14.62 -9.30
CA LYS A 309 -27.69 15.84 -9.12
C LYS A 309 -27.24 16.64 -7.90
N LEU A 310 -27.03 15.98 -6.74
CA LEU A 310 -26.53 16.62 -5.52
C LEU A 310 -25.19 17.33 -5.79
N TYR A 311 -24.28 16.67 -6.53
CA TYR A 311 -22.99 17.25 -6.87
C TYR A 311 -23.12 18.46 -7.81
N ALA A 312 -24.03 18.42 -8.78
CA ALA A 312 -24.31 19.57 -9.63
C ALA A 312 -24.85 20.78 -8.83
N ASP A 313 -25.77 20.54 -7.89
CA ASP A 313 -26.31 21.57 -6.99
C ASP A 313 -25.19 22.11 -6.04
N TYR A 314 -24.33 21.24 -5.51
CA TYR A 314 -23.15 21.62 -4.72
C TYR A 314 -22.18 22.50 -5.52
N LYS A 315 -21.88 22.13 -6.75
CA LYS A 315 -21.01 22.89 -7.65
C LYS A 315 -21.51 24.30 -7.91
N ALA A 316 -22.82 24.47 -8.00
CA ALA A 316 -23.44 25.79 -8.11
C ALA A 316 -23.35 26.61 -6.81
N ALA A 317 -23.50 25.94 -5.64
CA ALA A 317 -23.49 26.58 -4.34
C ALA A 317 -22.07 26.88 -3.81
N TYR A 318 -21.10 26.00 -4.09
CA TYR A 318 -19.71 26.03 -3.58
C TYR A 318 -18.67 25.83 -4.69
N PRO A 319 -18.61 26.72 -5.72
CA PRO A 319 -17.79 26.51 -6.91
C PRO A 319 -16.30 26.32 -6.63
N GLU A 320 -15.73 27.06 -5.66
CA GLU A 320 -14.32 26.95 -5.32
C GLU A 320 -13.96 25.60 -4.66
N LEU A 321 -14.81 25.11 -3.76
CA LEU A 321 -14.63 23.80 -3.13
C LEU A 321 -14.83 22.66 -4.12
N ALA A 322 -15.81 22.79 -5.03
CA ALA A 322 -16.03 21.82 -6.08
C ALA A 322 -14.82 21.74 -7.03
N LYS A 323 -14.25 22.90 -7.41
CA LYS A 323 -13.05 22.96 -8.23
C LYS A 323 -11.86 22.31 -7.51
N GLU A 324 -11.64 22.61 -6.23
CA GLU A 324 -10.58 21.99 -5.43
C GLU A 324 -10.78 20.47 -5.40
N LEU A 325 -12.00 20.00 -5.16
CA LEU A 325 -12.32 18.57 -5.13
C LEU A 325 -12.03 17.90 -6.49
N GLU A 326 -12.44 18.51 -7.60
CA GLU A 326 -12.15 18.00 -8.95
C GLU A 326 -10.65 17.89 -9.22
N GLU A 327 -9.86 18.92 -8.84
CA GLU A 327 -8.40 18.90 -8.98
C GLU A 327 -7.76 17.79 -8.12
N VAL A 328 -8.25 17.60 -6.90
CA VAL A 328 -7.75 16.56 -5.97
C VAL A 328 -8.10 15.16 -6.47
N LEU A 329 -9.33 14.92 -6.92
CA LEU A 329 -9.75 13.62 -7.43
C LEU A 329 -9.04 13.23 -8.74
N SER A 330 -8.81 14.21 -9.62
CA SER A 330 -8.05 14.00 -10.86
C SER A 330 -6.52 14.04 -10.66
N ARG A 331 -6.03 14.32 -9.44
CA ARG A 331 -4.63 14.57 -9.08
C ARG A 331 -3.99 15.75 -9.84
N GLU A 332 -4.79 16.62 -10.44
CA GLU A 332 -4.33 17.86 -11.09
C GLU A 332 -3.88 18.94 -10.09
N ASP A 333 -4.25 18.81 -8.82
CA ASP A 333 -3.74 19.62 -7.69
C ASP A 333 -2.21 19.68 -7.65
N ILE A 334 -1.51 18.66 -8.23
CA ILE A 334 -0.04 18.63 -8.34
C ILE A 334 0.52 19.82 -9.13
N LYS A 335 -0.29 20.49 -9.97
CA LYS A 335 0.11 21.70 -10.70
C LYS A 335 0.41 22.87 -9.76
N ARG A 336 -0.07 22.81 -8.51
CA ARG A 336 0.21 23.81 -7.46
C ARG A 336 1.62 23.66 -6.88
N LEU A 337 2.26 22.50 -7.04
CA LEU A 337 3.60 22.22 -6.53
C LEU A 337 4.65 22.46 -7.61
N SER A 338 5.59 23.33 -7.34
CA SER A 338 6.73 23.65 -8.19
C SER A 338 8.02 23.71 -7.38
N LYS A 339 9.17 23.92 -8.03
CA LYS A 339 10.46 24.09 -7.35
C LYS A 339 10.41 25.27 -6.37
N GLU A 340 9.74 26.34 -6.73
CA GLU A 340 9.59 27.57 -5.94
C GLU A 340 8.79 27.35 -4.66
N SER A 341 8.05 26.25 -4.55
CA SER A 341 7.36 25.86 -3.32
C SER A 341 8.32 25.43 -2.20
N PHE A 342 9.56 25.07 -2.55
CA PHE A 342 10.55 24.54 -1.61
C PHE A 342 11.56 25.60 -1.16
N SER A 343 12.08 25.42 0.06
CA SER A 343 13.13 26.27 0.61
C SER A 343 14.48 25.58 0.51
N PHE A 344 15.45 26.22 -0.13
CA PHE A 344 16.78 25.68 -0.31
C PHE A 344 17.78 26.24 0.69
N LYS A 345 18.75 25.44 1.10
CA LYS A 345 19.89 25.84 1.91
C LYS A 345 21.04 26.31 1.04
N ASN A 346 21.92 27.15 1.62
CA ASN A 346 23.10 27.64 0.91
C ASN A 346 24.28 26.67 1.02
N VAL A 347 25.15 26.68 0.02
CA VAL A 347 26.43 26.00 0.11
C VAL A 347 27.22 26.51 1.31
N GLY A 348 27.81 25.59 2.09
CA GLY A 348 28.50 25.88 3.34
C GLY A 348 27.64 25.74 4.59
N GLU A 349 26.30 25.61 4.45
CA GLU A 349 25.43 25.15 5.53
C GLU A 349 25.47 23.62 5.64
N ALA A 350 24.96 23.07 6.73
CA ALA A 350 24.80 21.64 6.93
C ALA A 350 23.45 21.36 7.60
N GLN A 351 22.76 20.30 7.13
CA GLN A 351 21.47 19.89 7.69
C GLN A 351 21.31 18.39 7.52
N ALA A 352 20.75 17.71 8.54
CA ALA A 352 20.33 16.32 8.40
C ALA A 352 19.22 16.19 7.35
N THR A 353 19.28 15.19 6.49
CA THR A 353 18.27 15.06 5.42
C THR A 353 16.88 14.77 5.97
N ARG A 354 16.73 14.18 7.17
CA ARG A 354 15.42 14.09 7.85
C ARG A 354 14.83 15.47 8.17
N ASN A 355 15.66 16.46 8.54
CA ASN A 355 15.20 17.83 8.79
C ASN A 355 14.82 18.53 7.48
N SER A 356 15.60 18.30 6.42
CA SER A 356 15.27 18.77 5.06
C SER A 356 13.97 18.17 4.56
N SER A 357 13.71 16.91 4.90
CA SER A 357 12.42 16.23 4.62
C SER A 357 11.26 16.90 5.36
N GLN A 358 11.43 17.31 6.62
CA GLN A 358 10.39 18.08 7.34
C GLN A 358 10.09 19.41 6.65
N ASP A 359 11.13 20.13 6.21
CA ASP A 359 10.95 21.36 5.46
C ASP A 359 10.16 21.10 4.15
N ALA A 360 10.47 20.01 3.46
CA ALA A 360 9.76 19.58 2.25
C ALA A 360 8.30 19.17 2.54
N ILE A 361 8.03 18.38 3.58
CA ILE A 361 6.68 18.02 4.01
C ILE A 361 5.83 19.27 4.21
N ASN A 362 6.38 20.29 4.89
CA ASN A 362 5.67 21.54 5.13
C ASN A 362 5.48 22.36 3.85
N SER A 363 6.44 22.34 2.93
CA SER A 363 6.30 22.96 1.60
C SER A 363 5.17 22.32 0.78
N VAL A 364 5.12 20.99 0.77
CA VAL A 364 4.05 20.22 0.09
C VAL A 364 2.70 20.48 0.74
N ALA A 365 2.63 20.42 2.08
CA ALA A 365 1.41 20.65 2.84
C ALA A 365 0.83 22.06 2.67
N ALA A 366 1.68 23.05 2.39
CA ALA A 366 1.25 24.43 2.16
C ALA A 366 0.44 24.60 0.86
N VAL A 367 0.65 23.74 -0.14
CA VAL A 367 0.05 23.89 -1.47
C VAL A 367 -0.90 22.75 -1.86
N LEU A 368 -0.73 21.55 -1.30
CA LEU A 368 -1.59 20.38 -1.59
C LEU A 368 -2.64 20.21 -0.47
N PRO A 369 -3.92 20.44 -0.76
CA PRO A 369 -4.96 20.61 0.26
C PRO A 369 -5.36 19.33 1.00
N THR A 370 -5.07 18.16 0.41
CA THR A 370 -5.40 16.84 0.98
C THR A 370 -4.16 15.97 1.22
N PHE A 371 -3.01 16.61 1.35
CA PHE A 371 -1.77 15.94 1.74
C PHE A 371 -1.69 15.79 3.25
N PHE A 372 -1.64 14.56 3.76
CA PHE A 372 -1.52 14.26 5.18
C PHE A 372 -0.79 12.94 5.45
N GLY A 373 -0.35 12.74 6.68
CA GLY A 373 0.35 11.54 7.08
C GLY A 373 0.86 11.61 8.51
N GLY A 374 1.88 10.80 8.81
CA GLY A 374 2.46 10.75 10.15
C GLY A 374 3.50 9.66 10.27
N SER A 375 3.75 9.20 11.49
CA SER A 375 4.74 8.16 11.80
C SER A 375 4.18 7.09 12.72
N ALA A 376 4.88 5.95 12.74
CA ALA A 376 4.66 4.87 13.69
C ALA A 376 5.32 5.23 15.04
N ASP A 377 4.71 6.20 15.75
CA ASP A 377 5.15 6.74 17.06
C ASP A 377 6.54 7.41 17.08
N LEU A 378 7.03 7.86 15.92
CA LEU A 378 8.37 8.42 15.75
C LEU A 378 8.38 9.82 15.12
N SER A 379 7.26 10.56 15.16
CA SER A 379 7.11 11.82 14.43
C SER A 379 8.19 12.87 14.76
N HIS A 380 8.63 12.96 16.02
CA HIS A 380 9.71 13.86 16.44
C HIS A 380 11.08 13.41 15.93
N SER A 381 11.35 12.08 15.92
CA SER A 381 12.63 11.53 15.46
C SER A 381 12.71 11.50 13.94
N ASN A 382 11.60 11.17 13.27
CA ASN A 382 11.52 11.13 11.80
C ASN A 382 11.32 12.52 11.18
N MET A 383 11.02 13.54 11.97
CA MET A 383 10.72 14.89 11.49
C MET A 383 9.54 14.89 10.48
N THR A 384 8.42 14.24 10.86
CA THR A 384 7.28 14.03 9.94
C THR A 384 6.04 14.85 10.32
N PHE A 385 6.18 15.88 11.13
CA PHE A 385 5.08 16.70 11.61
C PHE A 385 4.78 17.87 10.66
N ILE A 386 3.53 18.03 10.25
CA ILE A 386 3.03 19.20 9.52
C ILE A 386 2.80 20.31 10.55
N LYS A 387 3.59 21.37 10.48
CA LYS A 387 3.55 22.51 11.41
C LYS A 387 2.25 23.29 11.23
N GLY A 388 1.62 23.64 12.35
CA GLY A 388 0.38 24.41 12.35
C GLY A 388 -0.89 23.56 12.33
N ASP A 389 -0.79 22.26 12.02
CA ASP A 389 -1.89 21.31 12.13
C ASP A 389 -1.81 20.52 13.44
N ASN A 390 -2.96 20.17 14.00
CA ASN A 390 -3.05 19.31 15.17
C ASN A 390 -3.04 17.82 14.77
N LEU A 391 -3.20 16.92 15.75
CA LEU A 391 -3.43 15.51 15.50
C LEU A 391 -4.83 15.29 14.95
N GLN A 392 -4.93 14.42 13.96
CA GLN A 392 -6.21 13.98 13.42
C GLN A 392 -6.87 12.98 14.37
N ASP A 393 -8.08 13.28 14.80
CA ASP A 393 -8.92 12.41 15.62
C ASP A 393 -10.40 12.60 15.26
N ASP A 394 -11.32 12.06 16.07
CA ASP A 394 -12.76 12.19 15.85
C ASP A 394 -13.27 13.64 16.00
N ALA A 395 -12.64 14.45 16.84
CA ALA A 395 -12.99 15.87 17.03
C ALA A 395 -12.32 16.78 15.98
N HIS A 396 -11.19 16.37 15.44
CA HIS A 396 -10.32 17.14 14.54
C HIS A 396 -10.10 16.39 13.22
N ARG A 397 -11.19 16.09 12.50
CA ARG A 397 -11.21 15.18 11.34
C ARG A 397 -10.51 15.73 10.10
N THR A 398 -10.31 17.05 10.01
CA THR A 398 -9.63 17.72 8.89
C THR A 398 -8.15 17.99 9.13
N GLU A 399 -7.66 17.73 10.33
CA GLU A 399 -6.24 17.84 10.66
C GLU A 399 -5.41 16.79 9.91
N ARG A 400 -4.12 17.07 9.68
CA ARG A 400 -3.30 16.33 8.74
C ARG A 400 -2.15 15.53 9.35
N ASN A 401 -1.99 15.59 10.68
CA ASN A 401 -1.03 14.78 11.41
C ASN A 401 -1.70 13.53 11.97
N VAL A 402 -1.38 12.36 11.45
CA VAL A 402 -1.92 11.07 11.89
C VAL A 402 -0.93 10.37 12.81
N GLN A 403 -1.38 10.02 14.01
CA GLN A 403 -0.58 9.23 14.93
C GLN A 403 -0.96 7.74 14.83
N PHE A 404 -0.13 6.96 14.15
CA PHE A 404 -0.40 5.53 13.94
C PHE A 404 -0.07 4.67 15.17
N GLY A 405 0.76 5.17 16.10
CA GLY A 405 1.33 4.39 17.19
C GLY A 405 2.42 3.43 16.67
N VAL A 406 2.95 2.57 17.53
CA VAL A 406 3.98 1.58 17.15
C VAL A 406 3.32 0.46 16.33
N ARG A 407 3.01 0.76 15.07
CA ARG A 407 2.26 -0.09 14.14
C ARG A 407 2.70 0.17 12.69
N GLU A 408 3.92 -0.19 12.36
CA GLU A 408 4.49 0.07 11.03
C GLU A 408 3.69 -0.62 9.93
N PHE A 409 3.29 -1.87 10.15
CA PHE A 409 2.55 -2.64 9.15
C PHE A 409 1.16 -2.06 8.92
N ALA A 410 0.39 -1.80 9.98
CA ALA A 410 -0.91 -1.15 9.84
C ALA A 410 -0.81 0.26 9.26
N MET A 411 0.19 1.06 9.64
CA MET A 411 0.45 2.36 9.02
C MET A 411 0.50 2.22 7.50
N ALA A 412 1.34 1.32 6.99
CA ALA A 412 1.53 1.17 5.55
C ALA A 412 0.28 0.62 4.84
N THR A 413 -0.46 -0.33 5.44
CA THR A 413 -1.71 -0.82 4.85
C THR A 413 -2.83 0.21 4.89
N VAL A 414 -2.91 1.04 5.94
CA VAL A 414 -3.85 2.17 6.02
C VAL A 414 -3.53 3.20 4.95
N LEU A 415 -2.24 3.51 4.72
CA LEU A 415 -1.82 4.40 3.63
C LEU A 415 -2.22 3.83 2.26
N ASN A 416 -2.10 2.52 2.05
CA ASN A 416 -2.61 1.87 0.84
C ASN A 416 -4.11 2.08 0.68
N GLY A 417 -4.88 1.90 1.75
CA GLY A 417 -6.33 2.10 1.75
C GLY A 417 -6.75 3.54 1.43
N LEU A 418 -6.04 4.51 1.99
CA LEU A 418 -6.21 5.93 1.69
C LEU A 418 -6.00 6.23 0.20
N MET A 419 -4.94 5.66 -0.37
CA MET A 419 -4.63 5.84 -1.80
C MET A 419 -5.63 5.12 -2.71
N LEU A 420 -6.08 3.91 -2.36
CA LEU A 420 -7.09 3.16 -3.10
C LEU A 420 -8.45 3.86 -3.10
N HIS A 421 -8.80 4.53 -2.00
CA HIS A 421 -10.01 5.35 -1.95
C HIS A 421 -9.94 6.53 -2.92
N GLY A 422 -8.78 7.18 -3.00
CA GLY A 422 -8.57 8.39 -3.80
C GLY A 422 -8.96 9.69 -3.07
N GLY A 423 -8.63 10.82 -3.69
CA GLY A 423 -8.91 12.16 -3.14
C GLY A 423 -7.93 12.62 -2.07
N VAL A 424 -6.86 11.88 -1.82
CA VAL A 424 -5.83 12.23 -0.83
C VAL A 424 -4.42 11.93 -1.36
N ARG A 425 -3.42 12.55 -0.73
CA ARG A 425 -2.00 12.25 -0.90
C ARG A 425 -1.41 11.95 0.47
N VAL A 426 -0.61 10.91 0.58
CA VAL A 426 -0.23 10.39 1.89
C VAL A 426 1.26 10.11 2.02
N PHE A 427 1.75 10.22 3.25
CA PHE A 427 3.07 9.76 3.63
C PHE A 427 3.03 9.05 4.99
N GLY A 428 4.00 8.16 5.20
CA GLY A 428 4.17 7.49 6.49
C GLY A 428 5.64 7.27 6.82
N GLY A 429 6.01 7.50 8.08
CA GLY A 429 7.38 7.48 8.53
C GLY A 429 7.68 6.46 9.62
N THR A 430 8.90 5.92 9.58
CA THR A 430 9.50 5.09 10.64
C THR A 430 11.02 5.12 10.51
N PHE A 431 11.75 4.51 11.45
CA PHE A 431 13.19 4.26 11.27
C PHE A 431 13.40 3.24 10.15
N PHE A 432 14.48 3.40 9.40
CA PHE A 432 14.69 2.63 8.18
C PHE A 432 14.80 1.11 8.45
N VAL A 433 15.44 0.71 9.54
CA VAL A 433 15.51 -0.70 9.94
C VAL A 433 14.11 -1.32 10.12
N PHE A 434 13.12 -0.54 10.57
CA PHE A 434 11.75 -1.01 10.78
C PHE A 434 10.92 -1.05 9.49
N SER A 435 11.51 -0.74 8.33
CA SER A 435 10.91 -1.08 7.04
C SER A 435 10.63 -2.58 6.89
N ASP A 436 11.34 -3.42 7.61
CA ASP A 436 11.09 -4.87 7.65
C ASP A 436 9.69 -5.23 8.15
N TYR A 437 9.16 -4.48 9.13
CA TYR A 437 7.79 -4.70 9.62
C TYR A 437 6.72 -4.35 8.58
N LEU A 438 6.92 -3.33 7.77
CA LEU A 438 5.92 -2.85 6.78
C LEU A 438 6.15 -3.35 5.35
N LYS A 439 7.20 -4.10 5.10
CA LYS A 439 7.64 -4.50 3.75
C LYS A 439 6.55 -5.21 2.94
N GLY A 440 5.73 -6.04 3.58
CA GLY A 440 4.60 -6.70 2.93
C GLY A 440 3.58 -5.71 2.37
N ALA A 441 3.28 -4.62 3.09
CA ALA A 441 2.38 -3.58 2.65
C ALA A 441 3.00 -2.69 1.55
N LEU A 442 4.29 -2.34 1.66
CA LEU A 442 5.01 -1.60 0.63
C LEU A 442 5.05 -2.38 -0.69
N ARG A 443 5.24 -3.70 -0.61
CA ARG A 443 5.15 -4.58 -1.79
C ARG A 443 3.76 -4.54 -2.44
N LEU A 444 2.68 -4.50 -1.65
CA LEU A 444 1.32 -4.33 -2.19
C LEU A 444 1.09 -2.92 -2.74
N SER A 445 1.70 -1.86 -2.18
CA SER A 445 1.68 -0.53 -2.80
C SER A 445 2.25 -0.58 -4.22
N ALA A 446 3.40 -1.24 -4.39
CA ALA A 446 4.06 -1.39 -5.68
C ALA A 446 3.23 -2.24 -6.67
N LEU A 447 2.67 -3.35 -6.21
CA LEU A 447 1.84 -4.25 -7.01
C LEU A 447 0.56 -3.57 -7.51
N GLN A 448 -0.04 -2.70 -6.69
CA GLN A 448 -1.27 -1.97 -6.99
C GLN A 448 -1.03 -0.60 -7.64
N ASN A 449 0.22 -0.25 -7.95
CA ASN A 449 0.61 1.04 -8.52
C ASN A 449 0.18 2.25 -7.65
N LEU A 450 0.31 2.14 -6.32
CA LEU A 450 -0.12 3.17 -5.38
C LEU A 450 1.04 4.14 -5.08
N PRO A 451 0.89 5.43 -5.32
CA PRO A 451 1.92 6.44 -5.06
C PRO A 451 1.95 6.87 -3.59
N VAL A 452 2.23 5.93 -2.69
CA VAL A 452 2.48 6.19 -1.27
C VAL A 452 3.90 6.70 -1.09
N THR A 453 4.11 7.74 -0.28
CA THR A 453 5.44 8.21 0.10
C THR A 453 5.83 7.63 1.46
N TYR A 454 6.87 6.82 1.50
CA TYR A 454 7.46 6.29 2.73
C TYR A 454 8.68 7.11 3.13
N VAL A 455 8.73 7.52 4.40
CA VAL A 455 9.83 8.32 4.99
C VAL A 455 10.60 7.44 5.95
N PHE A 456 11.81 7.06 5.56
CA PHE A 456 12.69 6.21 6.35
C PHE A 456 13.89 7.00 6.85
N THR A 457 13.99 7.21 8.16
CA THR A 457 15.12 7.92 8.75
C THR A 457 16.08 6.97 9.47
N HIS A 458 17.25 7.48 9.86
CA HIS A 458 18.29 6.65 10.50
C HIS A 458 18.81 5.59 9.51
N ASP A 459 19.40 6.08 8.42
CA ASP A 459 19.61 5.38 7.15
C ASP A 459 20.79 4.40 7.12
N SER A 460 21.66 4.39 8.14
CA SER A 460 22.94 3.67 8.08
C SER A 460 23.54 3.40 9.48
N ILE A 461 24.75 2.85 9.51
CA ILE A 461 25.53 2.69 10.74
C ILE A 461 25.84 4.01 11.47
N ALA A 462 25.64 5.16 10.80
CA ALA A 462 25.74 6.48 11.41
C ALA A 462 24.63 6.78 12.44
N VAL A 463 23.72 5.84 12.69
CA VAL A 463 22.82 5.83 13.86
C VAL A 463 23.65 5.79 15.15
N GLY A 464 24.70 4.98 15.17
CA GLY A 464 25.71 4.99 16.23
C GLY A 464 25.30 4.26 17.50
N GLU A 465 25.00 4.98 18.56
CA GLU A 465 24.85 4.43 19.92
C GLU A 465 23.71 3.41 20.07
N ASP A 466 22.66 3.51 19.26
CA ASP A 466 21.52 2.57 19.26
C ASP A 466 21.93 1.17 18.78
N GLY A 467 23.00 1.08 17.99
CA GLY A 467 23.66 -0.17 17.59
C GLY A 467 22.91 -1.03 16.57
N PRO A 468 23.31 -2.31 16.43
CA PRO A 468 22.95 -3.17 15.31
C PRO A 468 21.44 -3.40 15.15
N THR A 469 20.64 -3.27 16.20
CA THR A 469 19.18 -3.43 16.12
C THR A 469 18.48 -2.26 15.42
N HIS A 470 19.19 -1.12 15.25
CA HIS A 470 18.67 0.11 14.65
C HIS A 470 19.49 0.54 13.42
N GLU A 471 20.58 -0.13 13.11
CA GLU A 471 21.49 0.14 12.00
C GLU A 471 21.12 -0.71 10.78
N PRO A 472 20.48 -0.13 9.73
CA PRO A 472 20.12 -0.88 8.53
C PRO A 472 21.37 -1.21 7.70
N ILE A 473 21.45 -2.43 7.20
CA ILE A 473 22.55 -2.92 6.34
C ILE A 473 21.99 -3.33 4.97
N GLU A 474 21.12 -4.36 4.94
CA GLU A 474 20.56 -4.93 3.70
C GLU A 474 19.33 -4.19 3.18
N HIS A 475 18.80 -3.25 3.93
CA HIS A 475 17.50 -2.63 3.69
C HIS A 475 17.43 -1.86 2.36
N LEU A 476 18.48 -1.10 1.98
CA LEU A 476 18.55 -0.43 0.69
C LEU A 476 18.49 -1.43 -0.47
N ALA A 477 19.32 -2.47 -0.42
CA ALA A 477 19.32 -3.53 -1.43
C ALA A 477 17.96 -4.23 -1.48
N SER A 478 17.38 -4.53 -0.34
CA SER A 478 16.07 -5.17 -0.21
C SER A 478 14.95 -4.34 -0.84
N LEU A 479 14.88 -3.03 -0.59
CA LEU A 479 13.87 -2.16 -1.19
C LEU A 479 14.07 -2.02 -2.71
N ARG A 480 15.30 -1.84 -3.17
CA ARG A 480 15.64 -1.73 -4.60
C ARG A 480 15.35 -3.02 -5.41
N THR A 481 15.14 -4.16 -4.74
CA THR A 481 14.74 -5.42 -5.40
C THR A 481 13.23 -5.55 -5.57
N ILE A 482 12.41 -4.70 -4.94
CA ILE A 482 10.96 -4.72 -5.12
C ILE A 482 10.62 -4.07 -6.47
N PRO A 483 9.95 -4.78 -7.40
CA PRO A 483 9.54 -4.20 -8.67
C PRO A 483 8.61 -2.99 -8.47
N ASN A 484 8.67 -2.05 -9.42
CA ASN A 484 7.77 -0.90 -9.48
C ASN A 484 7.80 -0.04 -8.20
N THR A 485 8.99 0.31 -7.73
CA THR A 485 9.19 1.23 -6.59
C THR A 485 10.31 2.21 -6.91
N TYR A 486 10.28 3.41 -6.31
CA TYR A 486 11.42 4.31 -6.28
C TYR A 486 12.03 4.36 -4.88
N VAL A 487 13.36 4.30 -4.82
CA VAL A 487 14.12 4.48 -3.57
C VAL A 487 15.07 5.66 -3.77
N PHE A 488 14.87 6.73 -2.99
CA PHE A 488 15.77 7.87 -2.94
C PHE A 488 16.60 7.83 -1.67
N ARG A 489 17.90 7.99 -1.81
CA ARG A 489 18.83 8.25 -0.71
C ARG A 489 19.60 9.54 -1.00
N PRO A 490 19.02 10.70 -0.65
CA PRO A 490 19.55 12.02 -1.04
C PRO A 490 20.83 12.38 -0.26
N ALA A 491 21.77 13.03 -0.96
CA ALA A 491 23.05 13.43 -0.45
C ALA A 491 23.02 14.72 0.42
N ASP A 492 21.99 15.55 0.24
CA ASP A 492 21.85 16.83 0.95
C ASP A 492 20.39 17.34 0.94
N ALA A 493 20.20 18.57 1.41
CA ALA A 493 18.89 19.21 1.43
C ALA A 493 18.31 19.42 0.02
N THR A 494 19.13 19.75 -0.96
CA THR A 494 18.67 20.00 -2.34
C THR A 494 18.11 18.74 -2.98
N GLU A 495 18.84 17.63 -2.88
CA GLU A 495 18.36 16.32 -3.36
C GLU A 495 17.13 15.85 -2.58
N THR A 496 17.05 16.13 -1.27
CA THR A 496 15.87 15.79 -0.46
C THR A 496 14.62 16.53 -0.92
N GLN A 497 14.71 17.84 -1.21
CA GLN A 497 13.60 18.63 -1.74
C GLN A 497 13.16 18.07 -3.11
N ALA A 498 14.11 17.71 -3.96
CA ALA A 498 13.84 17.11 -5.27
C ALA A 498 13.15 15.73 -5.15
N ALA A 499 13.60 14.89 -4.22
CA ALA A 499 12.98 13.58 -3.96
C ALA A 499 11.50 13.73 -3.53
N TRP A 500 11.19 14.68 -2.65
CA TRP A 500 9.82 15.01 -2.28
C TRP A 500 8.98 15.53 -3.44
N TYR A 501 9.54 16.41 -4.26
CA TYR A 501 8.85 16.89 -5.45
C TYR A 501 8.50 15.76 -6.41
N LEU A 502 9.47 14.88 -6.69
CA LEU A 502 9.31 13.74 -7.58
C LEU A 502 8.32 12.71 -7.00
N SER A 503 8.36 12.45 -5.68
CA SER A 503 7.42 11.53 -5.04
C SER A 503 5.96 11.97 -5.22
N GLN A 504 5.69 13.28 -5.12
CA GLN A 504 4.34 13.80 -5.31
C GLN A 504 3.90 13.79 -6.79
N LYS A 505 4.84 13.87 -7.73
CA LYS A 505 4.58 13.75 -9.18
C LYS A 505 4.40 12.32 -9.65
N THR A 506 4.90 11.35 -8.91
CA THR A 506 4.72 9.92 -9.18
C THR A 506 3.26 9.52 -8.93
N ASN A 507 2.66 8.78 -9.88
CA ASN A 507 1.24 8.41 -9.81
C ASN A 507 1.00 6.89 -9.89
N ASP A 508 2.06 6.10 -10.11
CA ASP A 508 1.95 4.69 -10.47
C ASP A 508 2.81 3.74 -9.61
N ARG A 509 3.46 4.28 -8.57
CA ARG A 509 4.31 3.46 -7.70
C ARG A 509 4.63 4.15 -6.38
N PRO A 510 4.97 3.40 -5.32
CA PRO A 510 5.43 3.99 -4.07
C PRO A 510 6.84 4.57 -4.22
N THR A 511 7.11 5.57 -3.39
CA THR A 511 8.42 6.19 -3.25
C THR A 511 8.91 6.07 -1.82
N SER A 512 10.11 5.52 -1.62
CA SER A 512 10.81 5.46 -0.35
C SER A 512 11.89 6.52 -0.31
N ILE A 513 11.87 7.42 0.69
CA ILE A 513 12.89 8.45 0.89
C ILE A 513 13.69 8.09 2.14
N VAL A 514 14.95 7.74 1.96
CA VAL A 514 15.86 7.21 3.00
C VAL A 514 16.80 8.31 3.45
N LEU A 515 16.77 8.66 4.75
CA LEU A 515 17.23 9.94 5.28
C LEU A 515 18.18 9.77 6.47
N THR A 516 19.18 10.65 6.57
CA THR A 516 20.17 10.64 7.64
C THR A 516 19.65 11.22 8.95
N ARG A 517 20.18 10.73 10.06
CA ARG A 517 20.11 11.36 11.39
C ARG A 517 21.12 12.50 11.53
N GLN A 518 22.35 12.30 11.01
CA GLN A 518 23.46 13.25 11.07
C GLN A 518 23.29 14.37 10.03
N ASN A 519 23.92 15.52 10.31
CA ASN A 519 23.98 16.63 9.37
C ASN A 519 24.91 16.31 8.19
N LEU A 520 24.49 16.70 6.99
CA LEU A 520 25.28 16.61 5.77
C LEU A 520 25.55 18.02 5.22
N PRO A 521 26.73 18.27 4.61
CA PRO A 521 27.01 19.54 3.98
C PRO A 521 26.13 19.71 2.72
N ILE A 522 25.78 20.97 2.41
CA ILE A 522 25.13 21.30 1.14
C ILE A 522 26.21 21.32 0.06
N LEU A 523 26.05 20.47 -0.96
CA LEU A 523 27.02 20.29 -2.01
C LEU A 523 26.93 21.40 -3.07
N GLU A 524 28.08 21.87 -3.56
CA GLU A 524 28.16 22.99 -4.51
C GLU A 524 27.41 22.72 -5.84
N ASN A 525 27.47 21.47 -6.33
CA ASN A 525 26.88 21.07 -7.60
C ASN A 525 25.64 20.17 -7.44
N SER A 526 25.09 20.11 -6.24
CA SER A 526 23.81 19.46 -6.01
C SER A 526 22.70 20.15 -6.83
N SER A 527 21.85 19.38 -7.49
CA SER A 527 20.89 19.93 -8.44
C SER A 527 19.52 19.30 -8.27
N PHE A 528 18.54 20.15 -7.96
CA PHE A 528 17.13 19.77 -7.86
C PHE A 528 16.63 19.12 -9.17
N GLU A 529 16.99 19.66 -10.32
CA GLU A 529 16.51 19.19 -11.63
C GLU A 529 17.15 17.87 -12.04
N LYS A 530 18.45 17.70 -11.74
CA LYS A 530 19.19 16.51 -12.17
C LYS A 530 18.81 15.26 -11.37
N VAL A 531 18.26 15.40 -10.18
CA VAL A 531 17.76 14.24 -9.39
C VAL A 531 16.72 13.43 -10.17
N ALA A 532 15.94 14.07 -11.03
CA ALA A 532 14.98 13.39 -11.91
C ALA A 532 15.64 12.42 -12.91
N LYS A 533 16.97 12.48 -13.09
CA LYS A 533 17.74 11.51 -13.87
C LYS A 533 18.20 10.29 -13.07
N GLY A 534 18.00 10.30 -11.75
CA GLY A 534 18.40 9.24 -10.85
C GLY A 534 19.88 9.22 -10.49
N ALA A 535 20.74 9.72 -11.37
CA ALA A 535 22.17 9.90 -11.13
C ALA A 535 22.72 11.05 -11.99
N TYR A 536 23.75 11.74 -11.48
CA TYR A 536 24.39 12.85 -12.21
C TYR A 536 25.77 13.17 -11.64
N VAL A 537 26.62 13.87 -12.43
CA VAL A 537 27.94 14.31 -11.98
C VAL A 537 27.82 15.44 -10.97
N VAL A 538 28.41 15.28 -9.78
CA VAL A 538 28.47 16.30 -8.72
C VAL A 538 29.86 16.91 -8.56
N TYR A 539 30.92 16.21 -9.00
CA TYR A 539 32.30 16.70 -8.97
C TYR A 539 33.11 16.01 -10.07
N GLU A 540 34.03 16.74 -10.67
CA GLU A 540 34.94 16.20 -11.68
C GLU A 540 36.26 16.99 -11.66
N THR A 541 37.38 16.29 -11.51
CA THR A 541 38.70 16.92 -11.49
C THR A 541 39.21 17.29 -12.88
N SER A 542 38.81 16.52 -13.90
CA SER A 542 39.19 16.72 -15.29
C SER A 542 38.21 16.07 -16.25
N ALA A 543 38.01 16.65 -17.43
CA ALA A 543 37.14 16.09 -18.47
C ALA A 543 37.67 14.77 -19.07
N ASP A 544 38.96 14.49 -18.96
CA ASP A 544 39.63 13.25 -19.37
C ASP A 544 39.85 12.30 -18.17
N PHE A 545 38.83 12.15 -17.32
CA PHE A 545 38.87 11.31 -16.11
C PHE A 545 39.15 9.83 -16.44
N ASP A 546 39.84 9.18 -15.52
CA ASP A 546 40.20 7.75 -15.59
C ASP A 546 39.53 6.89 -14.50
N THR A 547 38.93 7.54 -13.50
CA THR A 547 38.31 6.90 -12.32
C THR A 547 36.91 7.47 -12.09
N ILE A 548 35.95 6.60 -11.75
CA ILE A 548 34.58 6.99 -11.39
C ILE A 548 34.28 6.54 -9.99
N LEU A 549 33.87 7.48 -9.12
CA LEU A 549 33.30 7.20 -7.80
C LEU A 549 31.78 7.38 -7.88
N ILE A 550 31.01 6.37 -7.48
CA ILE A 550 29.54 6.39 -7.46
C ILE A 550 29.12 6.33 -6.00
N ALA A 551 28.30 7.29 -5.55
CA ALA A 551 27.87 7.30 -4.16
C ALA A 551 26.41 7.72 -4.00
N THR A 552 25.83 7.40 -2.85
CA THR A 552 24.48 7.81 -2.44
C THR A 552 24.52 8.43 -1.06
N GLY A 553 23.52 9.24 -0.73
CA GLY A 553 23.37 9.77 0.63
C GLY A 553 24.61 10.45 1.17
N SER A 554 24.91 10.17 2.43
CA SER A 554 26.07 10.76 3.14
C SER A 554 27.41 10.46 2.49
N GLU A 555 27.56 9.40 1.73
CA GLU A 555 28.81 8.98 1.11
C GLU A 555 29.17 9.82 -0.14
N VAL A 556 28.24 10.64 -0.65
CA VAL A 556 28.56 11.55 -1.76
C VAL A 556 29.57 12.62 -1.36
N ALA A 557 29.41 13.22 -0.17
CA ALA A 557 30.39 14.17 0.36
C ALA A 557 31.76 13.49 0.59
N LEU A 558 31.76 12.29 1.16
CA LEU A 558 32.98 11.48 1.33
C LEU A 558 33.65 11.20 -0.02
N ALA A 559 32.87 10.82 -1.04
CA ALA A 559 33.42 10.55 -2.39
C ALA A 559 34.08 11.79 -3.02
N ILE A 560 33.52 12.98 -2.79
CA ILE A 560 34.13 14.24 -3.26
C ILE A 560 35.48 14.48 -2.56
N ASP A 561 35.56 14.27 -1.25
CA ASP A 561 36.81 14.45 -0.49
C ASP A 561 37.84 13.38 -0.86
N VAL A 562 37.43 12.14 -1.09
CA VAL A 562 38.28 11.07 -1.66
C VAL A 562 38.81 11.45 -3.04
N ALA A 563 37.98 12.01 -3.92
CA ALA A 563 38.39 12.47 -5.25
C ALA A 563 39.47 13.56 -5.16
N ARG A 564 39.29 14.53 -4.26
CA ARG A 564 40.28 15.60 -4.00
C ARG A 564 41.63 15.07 -3.49
N GLU A 565 41.58 13.98 -2.68
CA GLU A 565 42.82 13.36 -2.17
C GLU A 565 43.52 12.56 -3.27
N LEU A 566 42.78 11.79 -4.08
CA LEU A 566 43.33 11.06 -5.22
C LEU A 566 43.91 11.99 -6.30
N GLU A 567 43.35 13.19 -6.48
CA GLU A 567 43.86 14.20 -7.42
C GLU A 567 45.28 14.63 -7.07
N LYS A 568 45.65 14.71 -5.79
CA LYS A 568 47.02 15.05 -5.35
C LYS A 568 48.07 14.06 -5.86
N ASP A 569 47.65 12.82 -6.11
CA ASP A 569 48.51 11.77 -6.70
C ASP A 569 48.40 11.68 -8.22
N GLY A 570 47.67 12.62 -8.85
CA GLY A 570 47.55 12.73 -10.30
C GLY A 570 46.38 11.94 -10.91
N SER A 571 45.52 11.28 -10.10
CA SER A 571 44.30 10.63 -10.61
C SER A 571 43.29 11.66 -11.10
N LYS A 572 42.54 11.31 -12.16
CA LYS A 572 41.49 12.16 -12.73
C LYS A 572 40.14 11.51 -12.43
N VAL A 573 39.38 12.10 -11.54
CA VAL A 573 38.22 11.48 -10.91
C VAL A 573 36.93 12.19 -11.27
N ARG A 574 35.93 11.41 -11.64
CA ARG A 574 34.51 11.81 -11.71
C ARG A 574 33.76 11.27 -10.52
N VAL A 575 32.97 12.11 -9.82
CA VAL A 575 32.06 11.70 -8.75
C VAL A 575 30.63 11.82 -9.22
N VAL A 576 29.89 10.73 -9.11
CA VAL A 576 28.49 10.62 -9.47
C VAL A 576 27.65 10.46 -8.20
N SER A 577 26.73 11.40 -7.94
CA SER A 577 25.65 11.18 -7.01
C SER A 577 24.56 10.35 -7.70
N MET A 578 24.13 9.25 -7.06
CA MET A 578 23.09 8.36 -7.57
C MET A 578 21.93 8.25 -6.55
N PRO A 579 21.17 9.34 -6.33
CA PRO A 579 20.12 9.35 -5.32
C PRO A 579 19.00 8.33 -5.57
N SER A 580 18.77 7.89 -6.83
CA SER A 580 17.79 6.83 -7.15
C SER A 580 18.28 5.95 -8.29
N VAL A 581 18.58 4.70 -7.95
CA VAL A 581 19.03 3.68 -8.91
C VAL A 581 17.95 3.40 -9.96
N GLU A 582 16.70 3.33 -9.55
CA GLU A 582 15.57 2.98 -10.42
C GLU A 582 15.35 4.07 -11.49
N LEU A 583 15.38 5.34 -11.12
CA LEU A 583 15.27 6.44 -12.07
C LEU A 583 16.46 6.48 -13.04
N PHE A 584 17.67 6.15 -12.58
CA PHE A 584 18.84 6.05 -13.46
C PHE A 584 18.67 4.90 -14.47
N GLU A 585 18.14 3.77 -14.05
CA GLU A 585 17.90 2.64 -14.95
C GLU A 585 16.85 2.95 -16.03
N GLU A 586 15.91 3.84 -15.77
CA GLU A 586 14.92 4.30 -16.74
C GLU A 586 15.49 5.28 -17.78
N GLN A 587 16.74 5.78 -17.61
CA GLN A 587 17.35 6.70 -18.55
C GLN A 587 17.76 6.01 -19.85
N SER A 588 17.92 6.81 -20.90
CA SER A 588 18.40 6.32 -22.20
C SER A 588 19.81 5.72 -22.08
N LYS A 589 20.12 4.83 -23.01
CA LYS A 589 21.45 4.19 -23.06
C LYS A 589 22.55 5.24 -23.20
N GLU A 590 22.30 6.26 -24.01
CA GLU A 590 23.25 7.36 -24.27
C GLU A 590 23.56 8.10 -22.96
N TYR A 591 22.54 8.46 -22.16
CA TYR A 591 22.75 9.11 -20.87
C TYR A 591 23.56 8.24 -19.91
N LYS A 592 23.23 6.95 -19.84
CA LYS A 592 23.95 5.99 -18.97
C LYS A 592 25.41 5.85 -19.39
N GLU A 593 25.70 5.79 -20.69
CA GLU A 593 27.06 5.71 -21.23
C GLU A 593 27.83 7.02 -21.12
N GLU A 594 27.19 8.19 -21.22
CA GLU A 594 27.79 9.49 -20.95
C GLU A 594 28.22 9.61 -19.48
N LEU A 595 27.33 9.16 -18.55
CA LEU A 595 27.60 9.26 -17.13
C LEU A 595 28.64 8.22 -16.65
N LEU A 596 28.51 6.98 -17.13
CA LEU A 596 29.35 5.83 -16.78
C LEU A 596 29.94 5.19 -18.05
N PRO A 597 30.91 5.85 -18.75
CA PRO A 597 31.49 5.37 -19.99
C PRO A 597 32.09 3.96 -19.85
N LEU A 598 31.79 3.06 -20.77
CA LEU A 598 32.21 1.66 -20.71
C LEU A 598 33.73 1.45 -20.77
N ASN A 599 34.46 2.39 -21.35
CA ASN A 599 35.92 2.36 -21.42
C ASN A 599 36.62 2.72 -20.11
N ILE A 600 35.90 3.34 -19.16
CA ILE A 600 36.43 3.62 -17.82
C ILE A 600 36.06 2.44 -16.91
N ARG A 601 37.07 1.61 -16.63
CA ARG A 601 36.91 0.37 -15.84
C ARG A 601 37.20 0.57 -14.36
N ARG A 602 38.00 1.58 -14.00
CA ARG A 602 38.32 1.92 -12.63
C ARG A 602 37.13 2.61 -11.98
N ARG A 603 36.23 1.80 -11.39
CA ARG A 603 34.98 2.26 -10.80
C ARG A 603 34.89 1.81 -9.35
N VAL A 604 34.45 2.72 -8.51
CA VAL A 604 34.24 2.48 -7.09
C VAL A 604 32.83 2.92 -6.71
N SER A 605 32.13 2.13 -5.95
CA SER A 605 30.90 2.56 -5.27
C SER A 605 31.12 2.73 -3.78
N LEU A 606 30.45 3.73 -3.18
CA LEU A 606 30.49 4.02 -1.76
C LEU A 606 29.05 4.13 -1.23
N GLU A 607 28.65 3.20 -0.39
CA GLU A 607 27.34 3.25 0.28
C GLU A 607 27.40 2.49 1.60
N MET A 608 27.03 3.12 2.72
CA MET A 608 26.89 2.47 4.03
C MET A 608 25.65 1.56 4.06
N GLY A 609 25.71 0.49 3.27
CA GLY A 609 24.73 -0.56 3.09
C GLY A 609 25.36 -1.76 2.39
N ASN A 610 24.57 -2.80 2.12
CA ASN A 610 25.07 -4.03 1.49
C ASN A 610 25.64 -3.78 0.09
N SER A 611 26.84 -4.32 -0.17
CA SER A 611 27.62 -4.07 -1.38
C SER A 611 27.08 -4.76 -2.65
N ALA A 612 26.26 -5.80 -2.52
CA ALA A 612 25.97 -6.76 -3.59
C ALA A 612 25.38 -6.13 -4.88
N LEU A 613 24.47 -5.17 -4.77
CA LEU A 613 23.83 -4.54 -5.95
C LEU A 613 24.77 -3.62 -6.74
N TRP A 614 25.85 -3.16 -6.12
CA TRP A 614 26.79 -2.22 -6.73
C TRP A 614 27.69 -2.85 -7.79
N TYR A 615 27.89 -4.19 -7.76
CA TYR A 615 28.65 -4.89 -8.81
C TYR A 615 28.06 -4.72 -10.21
N LYS A 616 26.77 -4.43 -10.34
CA LYS A 616 26.15 -4.05 -11.62
C LYS A 616 26.80 -2.82 -12.26
N TYR A 617 27.25 -1.86 -11.45
CA TYR A 617 27.81 -0.58 -11.91
C TYR A 617 29.32 -0.55 -11.91
N VAL A 618 29.96 -1.15 -10.93
CA VAL A 618 31.41 -1.19 -10.84
C VAL A 618 32.04 -2.32 -11.66
N GLY A 619 31.30 -3.39 -11.91
CA GLY A 619 31.79 -4.59 -12.58
C GLY A 619 32.67 -5.45 -11.68
N LEU A 620 33.19 -6.56 -12.22
CA LEU A 620 34.06 -7.48 -11.48
C LEU A 620 35.47 -6.94 -11.24
N ASP A 621 35.90 -5.96 -12.08
CA ASP A 621 37.21 -5.32 -11.97
C ASP A 621 37.16 -4.05 -11.10
N GLY A 622 35.97 -3.63 -10.70
CA GLY A 622 35.77 -2.46 -9.85
C GLY A 622 35.63 -2.82 -8.38
N LEU A 623 35.49 -1.80 -7.55
CA LEU A 623 35.48 -1.93 -6.10
C LEU A 623 34.13 -1.47 -5.52
N ALA A 624 33.41 -2.37 -4.87
CA ALA A 624 32.20 -2.02 -4.13
C ALA A 624 32.56 -1.84 -2.63
N ILE A 625 32.58 -0.60 -2.16
CA ILE A 625 32.80 -0.27 -0.74
C ILE A 625 31.43 -0.17 -0.08
N GLY A 626 31.07 -1.20 0.66
CA GLY A 626 29.80 -1.34 1.38
C GLY A 626 30.02 -1.96 2.75
N ILE A 627 28.90 -2.32 3.38
CA ILE A 627 28.89 -2.98 4.70
C ILE A 627 28.15 -4.31 4.56
N ASP A 628 28.91 -5.42 4.73
CA ASP A 628 28.39 -6.78 4.59
C ASP A 628 28.43 -7.55 5.93
N LYS A 629 28.36 -6.82 7.04
CA LYS A 629 28.27 -7.34 8.42
C LYS A 629 27.39 -6.40 9.25
N PHE A 630 26.81 -6.89 10.34
CA PHE A 630 26.05 -6.03 11.23
C PHE A 630 26.90 -4.89 11.80
N GLY A 631 26.25 -3.78 12.15
CA GLY A 631 26.84 -2.62 12.77
C GLY A 631 27.25 -2.84 14.24
N ALA A 632 27.56 -1.77 14.94
CA ALA A 632 28.03 -1.83 16.32
C ALA A 632 27.59 -0.60 17.12
N SER A 633 27.32 -0.79 18.42
CA SER A 633 26.96 0.30 19.32
C SER A 633 28.22 1.05 19.78
N ALA A 634 28.39 2.27 19.26
CA ALA A 634 29.43 3.22 19.68
C ALA A 634 29.04 4.63 19.17
N PRO A 635 29.72 5.71 19.55
CA PRO A 635 29.53 7.01 18.91
C PRO A 635 29.65 6.89 17.40
N ALA A 636 28.73 7.53 16.67
CA ALA A 636 28.59 7.38 15.21
C ALA A 636 29.92 7.53 14.43
N ASN A 637 30.72 8.56 14.76
CA ASN A 637 32.01 8.78 14.10
C ASN A 637 32.97 7.60 14.31
N LYS A 638 32.93 6.95 15.51
CA LYS A 638 33.76 5.78 15.79
C LYS A 638 33.33 4.57 14.97
N VAL A 639 32.04 4.35 14.84
CA VAL A 639 31.51 3.27 13.98
C VAL A 639 31.92 3.50 12.52
N ILE A 640 31.74 4.70 12.00
CA ILE A 640 32.12 5.08 10.63
C ILE A 640 33.63 4.82 10.39
N GLU A 641 34.48 5.21 11.33
CA GLU A 641 35.95 4.96 11.28
C GLU A 641 36.27 3.45 11.26
N GLU A 642 35.71 2.68 12.18
CA GLU A 642 35.97 1.24 12.31
C GLU A 642 35.45 0.41 11.13
N TYR A 643 34.46 0.95 10.39
CA TYR A 643 33.93 0.34 9.19
C TYR A 643 34.59 0.87 7.91
N GLY A 644 35.61 1.73 8.04
CA GLY A 644 36.45 2.18 6.93
C GLY A 644 35.83 3.23 6.02
N PHE A 645 34.85 3.99 6.49
CA PHE A 645 34.22 5.09 5.74
C PHE A 645 34.87 6.45 6.08
N THR A 646 36.19 6.49 6.10
CA THR A 646 36.98 7.74 6.18
C THR A 646 37.70 7.97 4.85
N VAL A 647 38.14 9.21 4.59
CA VAL A 647 38.86 9.57 3.37
C VAL A 647 40.13 8.72 3.23
N GLU A 648 40.88 8.61 4.32
CA GLU A 648 42.17 7.87 4.37
C GLU A 648 41.95 6.38 4.06
N ALA A 649 40.99 5.75 4.72
CA ALA A 649 40.72 4.32 4.55
C ALA A 649 40.22 3.99 3.14
N VAL A 650 39.33 4.83 2.59
CA VAL A 650 38.79 4.66 1.22
C VAL A 650 39.91 4.87 0.19
N VAL A 651 40.72 5.91 0.31
CA VAL A 651 41.87 6.18 -0.58
C VAL A 651 42.86 5.03 -0.55
N GLU A 652 43.22 4.55 0.64
CA GLU A 652 44.14 3.42 0.82
C GLU A 652 43.59 2.16 0.14
N LYS A 653 42.32 1.87 0.33
CA LYS A 653 41.64 0.73 -0.30
C LYS A 653 41.63 0.81 -1.81
N ILE A 654 41.32 1.99 -2.38
CA ILE A 654 41.36 2.23 -3.84
C ILE A 654 42.76 2.03 -4.40
N LYS A 655 43.80 2.54 -3.74
CA LYS A 655 45.20 2.39 -4.18
C LYS A 655 45.72 0.96 -4.12
N ASN A 656 45.22 0.18 -3.17
CA ASN A 656 45.69 -1.20 -2.97
C ASN A 656 44.96 -2.21 -3.84
N GLU A 657 43.69 -1.95 -4.20
CA GLU A 657 42.82 -2.92 -4.89
C GLU A 657 42.54 -2.55 -6.36
N LEU A 658 42.77 -1.31 -6.79
CA LEU A 658 42.60 -0.80 -8.15
C LEU A 658 43.84 -0.04 -8.66
#